data_29e7f78daacc8086d926889d540aa6e2
#
_entry.id   29e7f78daacc8086d926889d540aa6e2
#
_cell.length_a   1.000
_cell.length_b   1.000
_cell.length_c   1.000
_cell.angle_alpha   90.00
_cell.angle_beta   90.00
_cell.angle_gamma   90.00
#
_symmetry.space_group_name_H-M   'P 1'
#
loop_
_entity.id
_entity.type
_entity.pdbx_description
1 polymer ?
#
loop_
_entity_poly.entity_id
_entity_poly.type
_entity_poly.pdbx_seq_one_letter_code
_entity_poly.pdbx_strand_id
1 'polypeptide(L)'
;MAQRLMRGTPGMRIAFAILSPVFLVLCVVAIRSEEIQPWMRYQSAFRELFVERATVKLKAAEAQQDAKEIAHWQRVVDEASNAAPEVAQVYLEDIKVADRCVTCHRGIDNPLFADAPQPFRTHSGEILKHHPAATFGCTLCHQGQGLATTVEGAHGREAGWATPLLPAAYVQTSCARCHEVTHGLAGAATVTRGADLFMEKGCYGCHDVQGISYLPKFSPPLGPLGTKLVDLRRWVFAWIKEPTRVSADTMMPNFALDEDAARKITAFIAALPAGPRGEPVDLTGASVEEGENLFTERGCAGCHAVKSDDHSVAPRVPNLAGIASKVRPEWLDRWISDPKAYNPDAAMPKTELTEKERHAVVAYLLTLKRTEPLPDPPPATGGDAEEGKRLVKQYECYGCHAIPGFETTRPSVPKLEEFARKPVADLDFGTTTDVPRTKWDWLDRKLRDPRAYATQAIQLRMPAQRMTDDERQALISSVLALDRPALSARYTRPASDGGRARREVAWRVAHFNCNGCHRVDERDARLARLVERRNFLPPTLDGVGARLQGQYLYQFLLEPKQVRPWLKIRMPLFGFTEPQAQSLVAGFAAAGGAGNPHTYVAKASIDPDHFQRGIRRFQHYKCVQCHPTTLDQGLPPGVDPEDLSINLMLSKTRLRPEWIADFLARPKQIAGAQTRMPTVFYTVDGEPKVEKPKDDIADITTYLMGMTEPPELTLQAETEEREKVKEKENAIDWSTQQY
;
A
#
# COMPACT_ATOMS: atom_id res chain seq x y z
N MET A 1 -39.58 76.49 29.19
CA MET A 1 -38.24 76.03 28.70
C MET A 1 -38.32 74.76 27.84
N ALA A 2 -39.16 73.84 28.12
CA ALA A 2 -39.31 72.60 27.39
C ALA A 2 -39.75 72.71 25.90
N GLN A 3 -40.62 73.69 25.54
CA GLN A 3 -41.10 73.92 24.16
C GLN A 3 -40.02 74.48 23.19
N ARG A 4 -38.95 75.11 23.70
CA ARG A 4 -37.84 75.60 22.86
C ARG A 4 -36.85 74.57 22.45
N LEU A 5 -36.74 73.48 23.22
CA LEU A 5 -35.85 72.35 22.92
C LEU A 5 -36.35 71.47 21.76
N MET A 6 -37.63 71.48 21.42
CA MET A 6 -38.23 70.78 20.31
C MET A 6 -38.12 71.47 18.95
N ARG A 7 -37.67 72.72 18.88
CA ARG A 7 -37.55 73.50 17.65
C ARG A 7 -36.10 73.54 17.13
N GLY A 8 -35.37 72.52 17.02
CA GLY A 8 -33.98 72.51 16.55
C GLY A 8 -33.50 73.79 15.87
N THR A 9 -32.23 74.10 16.04
CA THR A 9 -31.59 75.27 15.41
C THR A 9 -31.75 75.21 13.87
N PRO A 10 -31.71 76.33 13.14
CA PRO A 10 -31.76 76.28 11.65
C PRO A 10 -30.79 75.31 11.03
N GLY A 11 -29.55 75.16 11.57
CA GLY A 11 -28.58 74.19 11.12
C GLY A 11 -29.04 72.76 11.34
N MET A 12 -29.68 72.44 12.47
CA MET A 12 -30.23 71.10 12.72
C MET A 12 -31.37 70.74 11.75
N ARG A 13 -32.19 71.67 11.35
CA ARG A 13 -33.27 71.46 10.37
C ARG A 13 -32.70 71.20 8.98
N ILE A 14 -31.69 71.95 8.58
CA ILE A 14 -30.99 71.75 7.31
C ILE A 14 -30.27 70.37 7.33
N ALA A 15 -29.58 70.07 8.41
CA ALA A 15 -28.92 68.72 8.55
C ALA A 15 -29.96 67.61 8.49
N PHE A 16 -31.09 67.69 9.17
CA PHE A 16 -32.17 66.71 9.11
C PHE A 16 -32.77 66.59 7.70
N ALA A 17 -33.00 67.72 7.02
CA ALA A 17 -33.54 67.73 5.65
C ALA A 17 -32.59 67.08 4.63
N ILE A 18 -31.31 67.15 4.86
CA ILE A 18 -30.28 66.47 4.01
C ILE A 18 -30.06 64.99 4.44
N LEU A 19 -29.91 64.71 5.73
CA LEU A 19 -29.59 63.39 6.22
C LEU A 19 -30.75 62.42 6.11
N SER A 20 -32.02 62.87 6.23
CA SER A 20 -33.19 61.98 6.10
C SER A 20 -33.32 61.35 4.70
N PRO A 21 -33.25 62.09 3.59
CA PRO A 21 -33.27 61.47 2.26
C PRO A 21 -32.04 60.66 1.98
N VAL A 22 -30.84 61.07 2.47
CA VAL A 22 -29.61 60.25 2.39
C VAL A 22 -29.82 58.91 3.13
N PHE A 23 -30.34 58.95 4.34
CA PHE A 23 -30.65 57.75 5.10
C PHE A 23 -31.70 56.87 4.38
N LEU A 24 -32.75 57.48 3.83
CA LEU A 24 -33.75 56.74 3.05
C LEU A 24 -33.13 56.09 1.82
N VAL A 25 -32.25 56.79 1.10
CA VAL A 25 -31.50 56.20 -0.03
C VAL A 25 -30.62 55.06 0.42
N LEU A 26 -29.89 55.22 1.53
CA LEU A 26 -29.07 54.15 2.10
C LEU A 26 -29.93 52.96 2.53
N CYS A 27 -31.10 53.16 3.12
CA CYS A 27 -32.03 52.07 3.44
C CYS A 27 -32.53 51.35 2.18
N VAL A 28 -32.90 52.11 1.13
CA VAL A 28 -33.33 51.51 -0.15
C VAL A 28 -32.18 50.73 -0.80
N VAL A 29 -30.95 51.26 -0.78
CA VAL A 29 -29.77 50.57 -1.28
C VAL A 29 -29.48 49.30 -0.46
N ALA A 30 -29.57 49.40 0.87
CA ALA A 30 -29.39 48.22 1.76
C ALA A 30 -30.43 47.14 1.47
N ILE A 31 -31.72 47.50 1.37
CA ILE A 31 -32.80 46.56 1.02
C ILE A 31 -32.55 45.93 -0.36
N ARG A 32 -32.18 46.73 -1.36
CA ARG A 32 -31.89 46.23 -2.70
C ARG A 32 -30.65 45.33 -2.72
N SER A 33 -29.62 45.62 -1.93
CA SER A 33 -28.44 44.77 -1.83
C SER A 33 -28.76 43.46 -1.14
N GLU A 34 -29.74 43.41 -0.23
CA GLU A 34 -30.24 42.17 0.38
C GLU A 34 -31.11 41.34 -0.59
N GLU A 35 -31.88 41.99 -1.48
CA GLU A 35 -32.67 41.31 -2.51
C GLU A 35 -31.83 40.67 -3.61
N ILE A 36 -30.63 41.21 -3.92
CA ILE A 36 -29.76 40.73 -5.01
C ILE A 36 -28.51 40.14 -4.42
N GLN A 37 -28.62 38.90 -3.92
CA GLN A 37 -27.50 38.19 -3.33
C GLN A 37 -26.56 37.55 -4.39
N PRO A 38 -25.25 37.53 -4.16
CA PRO A 38 -24.29 37.00 -5.13
C PRO A 38 -24.52 35.52 -5.54
N TRP A 39 -25.08 34.72 -4.65
CA TRP A 39 -25.39 33.31 -4.92
C TRP A 39 -26.54 33.10 -5.92
N MET A 40 -27.47 34.07 -6.03
CA MET A 40 -28.62 34.00 -6.94
C MET A 40 -28.20 33.87 -8.40
N ARG A 41 -27.09 34.50 -8.79
CA ARG A 41 -26.53 34.36 -10.14
C ARG A 41 -26.21 32.93 -10.52
N TYR A 42 -25.70 32.13 -9.57
CA TYR A 42 -25.42 30.73 -9.81
C TYR A 42 -26.67 29.90 -9.99
N GLN A 43 -27.71 30.18 -9.22
CA GLN A 43 -28.98 29.49 -9.38
C GLN A 43 -29.69 29.86 -10.69
N SER A 44 -29.63 31.14 -11.11
CA SER A 44 -30.15 31.54 -12.42
C SER A 44 -29.44 30.83 -13.55
N ALA A 45 -28.11 30.82 -13.54
CA ALA A 45 -27.31 30.10 -14.54
C ALA A 45 -27.55 28.58 -14.52
N PHE A 46 -27.68 27.96 -13.34
CA PHE A 46 -28.05 26.57 -13.21
C PHE A 46 -29.44 26.28 -13.80
N ARG A 47 -30.43 27.12 -13.49
CA ARG A 47 -31.79 26.97 -14.00
C ARG A 47 -31.80 27.00 -15.53
N GLU A 48 -31.14 27.98 -16.16
CA GLU A 48 -31.02 28.08 -17.62
C GLU A 48 -30.43 26.77 -18.21
N LEU A 49 -29.31 26.30 -17.66
CA LEU A 49 -28.66 25.08 -18.09
C LEU A 49 -29.55 23.86 -17.86
N PHE A 50 -30.30 23.81 -16.76
CA PHE A 50 -31.18 22.68 -16.45
C PHE A 50 -32.36 22.62 -17.42
N VAL A 51 -33.01 23.75 -17.67
CA VAL A 51 -34.12 23.84 -18.63
C VAL A 51 -33.64 23.44 -20.03
N GLU A 52 -32.46 23.91 -20.47
CA GLU A 52 -31.85 23.52 -21.75
C GLU A 52 -31.69 21.99 -21.83
N ARG A 53 -31.04 21.35 -20.85
CA ARG A 53 -30.78 19.91 -20.84
C ARG A 53 -32.06 19.07 -20.73
N ALA A 54 -33.00 19.49 -19.90
CA ALA A 54 -34.29 18.84 -19.76
C ALA A 54 -35.10 18.94 -21.06
N THR A 55 -35.05 20.09 -21.75
CA THR A 55 -35.69 20.26 -23.06
C THR A 55 -35.10 19.36 -24.14
N VAL A 56 -33.78 19.11 -24.14
CA VAL A 56 -33.17 18.16 -25.04
C VAL A 56 -33.70 16.74 -24.78
N LYS A 57 -33.86 16.34 -23.52
CA LYS A 57 -34.45 15.06 -23.14
C LYS A 57 -35.92 14.95 -23.54
N LEU A 58 -36.69 16.02 -23.36
CA LEU A 58 -38.09 16.10 -23.77
C LEU A 58 -38.22 15.86 -25.30
N LYS A 59 -37.46 16.58 -26.09
CA LYS A 59 -37.45 16.41 -27.56
C LYS A 59 -37.07 14.99 -28.00
N ALA A 60 -36.13 14.37 -27.29
CA ALA A 60 -35.72 12.96 -27.55
C ALA A 60 -36.88 12.00 -27.24
N ALA A 61 -37.62 12.22 -26.14
CA ALA A 61 -38.78 11.42 -25.78
C ALA A 61 -39.94 11.60 -26.78
N GLU A 62 -40.16 12.83 -27.24
CA GLU A 62 -41.14 13.15 -28.30
C GLU A 62 -40.82 12.42 -29.62
N ALA A 63 -39.55 12.40 -30.04
CA ALA A 63 -39.10 11.71 -31.24
C ALA A 63 -39.29 10.19 -31.12
N GLN A 64 -39.20 9.64 -29.91
CA GLN A 64 -39.47 8.21 -29.62
C GLN A 64 -40.95 7.88 -29.36
N GLN A 65 -41.82 8.92 -29.31
CA GLN A 65 -43.22 8.82 -28.99
C GLN A 65 -43.52 8.13 -27.64
N ASP A 66 -42.60 8.26 -26.68
CA ASP A 66 -42.75 7.71 -25.32
C ASP A 66 -43.58 8.68 -24.46
N ALA A 67 -44.86 8.44 -24.36
CA ALA A 67 -45.82 9.30 -23.64
C ALA A 67 -45.44 9.45 -22.14
N LYS A 68 -44.82 8.44 -21.52
CA LYS A 68 -44.44 8.46 -20.13
C LYS A 68 -43.21 9.36 -19.92
N GLU A 69 -42.19 9.22 -20.76
CA GLU A 69 -41.00 10.05 -20.74
C GLU A 69 -41.34 11.52 -21.11
N ILE A 70 -42.21 11.74 -22.09
CA ILE A 70 -42.72 13.08 -22.47
C ILE A 70 -43.33 13.76 -21.24
N ALA A 71 -44.28 13.12 -20.57
CA ALA A 71 -44.94 13.66 -19.38
C ALA A 71 -43.96 13.91 -18.22
N HIS A 72 -42.95 13.06 -18.07
CA HIS A 72 -41.91 13.25 -17.06
C HIS A 72 -41.06 14.48 -17.36
N TRP A 73 -40.49 14.57 -18.56
CA TRP A 73 -39.59 15.69 -18.90
C TRP A 73 -40.30 17.01 -19.05
N GLN A 74 -41.56 17.01 -19.49
CA GLN A 74 -42.38 18.25 -19.50
C GLN A 74 -42.52 18.81 -18.07
N ARG A 75 -42.85 17.96 -17.10
CA ARG A 75 -42.96 18.38 -15.69
C ARG A 75 -41.62 18.92 -15.16
N VAL A 76 -40.50 18.25 -15.49
CA VAL A 76 -39.14 18.67 -15.08
C VAL A 76 -38.82 20.06 -15.66
N VAL A 77 -39.15 20.30 -16.93
CA VAL A 77 -38.97 21.65 -17.55
C VAL A 77 -39.80 22.70 -16.88
N ASP A 78 -41.08 22.39 -16.60
CA ASP A 78 -41.99 23.34 -15.94
C ASP A 78 -41.57 23.69 -14.51
N GLU A 79 -41.19 22.69 -13.72
CA GLU A 79 -40.66 22.83 -12.37
C GLU A 79 -39.37 23.67 -12.35
N ALA A 80 -38.41 23.30 -13.24
CA ALA A 80 -37.15 24.03 -13.34
C ALA A 80 -37.31 25.48 -13.77
N SER A 81 -38.22 25.75 -14.71
CA SER A 81 -38.49 27.11 -15.21
C SER A 81 -39.11 28.02 -14.14
N ASN A 82 -39.91 27.46 -13.25
CA ASN A 82 -40.63 28.20 -12.21
C ASN A 82 -39.92 28.17 -10.84
N ALA A 83 -38.77 27.55 -10.72
CA ALA A 83 -38.03 27.44 -9.46
C ALA A 83 -37.57 28.83 -8.96
N ALA A 84 -38.02 29.23 -7.77
CA ALA A 84 -37.57 30.44 -7.12
C ALA A 84 -36.18 30.27 -6.50
N PRO A 85 -35.35 31.33 -6.46
CA PRO A 85 -34.09 31.29 -5.76
C PRO A 85 -34.28 31.03 -4.26
N GLU A 86 -33.50 30.13 -3.68
CA GLU A 86 -33.57 29.78 -2.27
C GLU A 86 -32.19 29.48 -1.70
N VAL A 87 -31.99 29.75 -0.42
CA VAL A 87 -30.80 29.26 0.31
C VAL A 87 -31.05 27.82 0.73
N ALA A 88 -30.50 26.87 -0.04
CA ALA A 88 -30.58 25.45 0.31
C ALA A 88 -29.58 25.14 1.42
N GLN A 89 -30.06 24.50 2.48
CA GLN A 89 -29.26 24.21 3.67
C GLN A 89 -29.46 22.76 4.13
N VAL A 90 -28.36 22.08 4.41
CA VAL A 90 -28.35 20.83 5.16
C VAL A 90 -27.90 21.15 6.59
N TYR A 91 -28.66 20.72 7.59
CA TYR A 91 -28.29 20.89 8.99
C TYR A 91 -27.91 19.54 9.60
N LEU A 92 -26.70 19.49 10.09
CA LEU A 92 -26.14 18.29 10.74
C LEU A 92 -26.27 18.47 12.25
N GLU A 93 -27.38 17.99 12.81
CA GLU A 93 -27.79 18.23 14.20
C GLU A 93 -26.77 17.76 15.22
N ASP A 94 -26.21 16.55 15.03
CA ASP A 94 -25.27 15.93 15.95
C ASP A 94 -23.96 16.71 16.13
N ILE A 95 -23.54 17.44 15.10
CA ILE A 95 -22.31 18.24 15.12
C ILE A 95 -22.59 19.75 15.03
N LYS A 96 -23.87 20.14 15.02
CA LYS A 96 -24.34 21.53 14.96
C LYS A 96 -23.73 22.35 13.82
N VAL A 97 -23.58 21.73 12.67
CA VAL A 97 -23.05 22.36 11.47
C VAL A 97 -24.17 22.56 10.44
N ALA A 98 -24.29 23.75 9.92
CA ALA A 98 -25.13 24.04 8.76
C ALA A 98 -24.25 24.12 7.50
N ASP A 99 -24.74 23.51 6.42
CA ASP A 99 -24.04 23.43 5.15
C ASP A 99 -24.96 23.98 4.04
N ARG A 100 -24.52 25.06 3.38
CA ARG A 100 -25.23 25.76 2.32
C ARG A 100 -24.55 25.61 0.96
N CYS A 101 -23.56 24.73 0.81
CA CYS A 101 -22.81 24.57 -0.43
C CYS A 101 -23.72 24.24 -1.62
N VAL A 102 -24.78 23.45 -1.39
CA VAL A 102 -25.80 23.12 -2.40
C VAL A 102 -26.62 24.35 -2.88
N THR A 103 -26.50 25.51 -2.24
CA THR A 103 -27.08 26.76 -2.74
C THR A 103 -26.49 27.16 -4.10
N CYS A 104 -25.18 26.91 -4.31
CA CYS A 104 -24.48 27.17 -5.57
C CYS A 104 -24.19 25.87 -6.37
N HIS A 105 -23.90 24.74 -5.69
CA HIS A 105 -23.55 23.45 -6.30
C HIS A 105 -24.82 22.60 -6.54
N ARG A 106 -25.75 23.10 -7.36
CA ARG A 106 -27.10 22.51 -7.54
C ARG A 106 -27.11 21.19 -8.35
N GLY A 107 -26.09 20.94 -9.17
CA GLY A 107 -26.00 19.75 -10.01
C GLY A 107 -25.29 18.56 -9.36
N ILE A 108 -24.90 18.66 -8.08
CA ILE A 108 -23.95 17.78 -7.41
C ILE A 108 -24.36 16.29 -7.42
N ASP A 109 -25.63 15.98 -7.35
CA ASP A 109 -26.22 14.63 -7.32
C ASP A 109 -27.01 14.26 -8.59
N ASN A 110 -27.03 15.15 -9.59
CA ASN A 110 -27.82 14.96 -10.80
C ASN A 110 -26.96 14.51 -12.00
N PRO A 111 -27.16 13.28 -12.53
CA PRO A 111 -26.37 12.73 -13.64
C PRO A 111 -26.40 13.56 -14.93
N LEU A 112 -27.43 14.39 -15.11
CA LEU A 112 -27.53 15.27 -16.28
C LEU A 112 -26.41 16.29 -16.37
N PHE A 113 -25.67 16.52 -15.28
CA PHE A 113 -24.62 17.55 -15.19
C PHE A 113 -23.22 16.97 -15.15
N ALA A 114 -23.02 15.72 -15.53
CA ALA A 114 -21.70 15.05 -15.45
C ALA A 114 -20.59 15.78 -16.22
N ASP A 115 -20.95 16.43 -17.33
CA ASP A 115 -20.07 17.22 -18.20
C ASP A 115 -20.21 18.75 -18.01
N ALA A 116 -21.05 19.19 -17.05
CA ALA A 116 -21.28 20.60 -16.81
C ALA A 116 -20.02 21.32 -16.25
N PRO A 117 -19.89 22.64 -16.48
CA PRO A 117 -18.86 23.42 -15.82
C PRO A 117 -19.12 23.54 -14.31
N GLN A 118 -18.07 23.81 -13.54
CA GLN A 118 -18.25 24.18 -12.12
C GLN A 118 -18.97 25.52 -12.00
N PRO A 119 -19.85 25.69 -10.99
CA PRO A 119 -20.10 24.79 -9.85
C PRO A 119 -21.21 23.75 -10.07
N PHE A 120 -21.67 23.52 -11.29
CA PHE A 120 -22.87 22.73 -11.60
C PHE A 120 -22.61 21.26 -11.89
N ARG A 121 -21.33 20.86 -11.95
CA ARG A 121 -20.96 19.48 -12.29
C ARG A 121 -21.40 18.50 -11.23
N THR A 122 -21.94 17.35 -11.67
CA THR A 122 -22.18 16.19 -10.82
C THR A 122 -20.90 15.77 -10.10
N HIS A 123 -21.02 15.35 -8.86
CA HIS A 123 -19.89 14.83 -8.07
C HIS A 123 -19.29 13.61 -8.76
N SER A 124 -17.97 13.56 -8.86
CA SER A 124 -17.25 12.46 -9.47
C SER A 124 -17.27 11.20 -8.59
N GLY A 125 -17.34 10.02 -9.23
CA GLY A 125 -17.28 8.73 -8.54
C GLY A 125 -18.58 8.38 -7.80
N GLU A 126 -18.53 7.29 -7.04
CA GLU A 126 -19.69 6.69 -6.37
C GLU A 126 -19.86 7.15 -4.91
N ILE A 127 -19.03 8.09 -4.44
CA ILE A 127 -18.97 8.44 -3.02
C ILE A 127 -20.30 8.92 -2.45
N LEU A 128 -21.07 9.71 -3.22
CA LEU A 128 -22.38 10.22 -2.79
C LEU A 128 -23.45 9.14 -2.68
N LYS A 129 -23.29 7.97 -3.31
CA LYS A 129 -24.19 6.82 -3.09
C LYS A 129 -24.11 6.29 -1.66
N HIS A 130 -22.92 6.37 -1.05
CA HIS A 130 -22.66 5.93 0.32
C HIS A 130 -22.74 7.07 1.35
N HIS A 131 -22.52 8.31 0.88
CA HIS A 131 -22.50 9.52 1.71
C HIS A 131 -23.42 10.60 1.08
N PRO A 132 -24.76 10.41 1.13
CA PRO A 132 -25.69 11.37 0.54
C PRO A 132 -25.46 12.78 1.12
N ALA A 133 -25.43 13.80 0.26
CA ALA A 133 -25.20 15.18 0.66
C ALA A 133 -26.24 15.66 1.70
N ALA A 134 -27.48 15.19 1.60
CA ALA A 134 -28.54 15.50 2.56
C ALA A 134 -28.26 14.97 3.99
N THR A 135 -27.41 13.93 4.13
CA THR A 135 -27.09 13.33 5.43
C THR A 135 -25.74 13.80 5.98
N PHE A 136 -24.77 14.04 5.10
CA PHE A 136 -23.38 14.32 5.50
C PHE A 136 -22.95 15.76 5.24
N GLY A 137 -23.70 16.51 4.41
CA GLY A 137 -23.26 17.81 3.91
C GLY A 137 -22.00 17.70 3.06
N CYS A 138 -21.37 18.81 2.79
CA CYS A 138 -20.15 18.90 1.97
C CYS A 138 -18.93 19.21 2.83
N THR A 139 -19.09 20.05 3.86
CA THR A 139 -17.99 20.53 4.72
C THR A 139 -17.35 19.45 5.57
N LEU A 140 -18.04 18.34 5.85
CA LEU A 140 -17.42 17.19 6.53
C LEU A 140 -16.25 16.60 5.74
N CYS A 141 -16.37 16.59 4.40
CA CYS A 141 -15.35 16.05 3.51
C CYS A 141 -14.43 17.15 2.96
N HIS A 142 -14.99 18.29 2.56
CA HIS A 142 -14.25 19.33 1.86
C HIS A 142 -13.73 20.47 2.74
N GLN A 143 -14.17 20.56 4.01
CA GLN A 143 -13.93 21.73 4.87
C GLN A 143 -14.56 23.00 4.30
N GLY A 144 -13.96 24.18 4.47
CA GLY A 144 -14.58 25.45 4.10
C GLY A 144 -15.52 25.97 5.17
N GLN A 145 -16.37 26.96 4.83
CA GLN A 145 -17.32 27.59 5.74
C GLN A 145 -18.77 27.35 5.27
N GLY A 146 -19.42 26.34 5.84
CA GLY A 146 -20.75 25.89 5.43
C GLY A 146 -21.87 26.94 5.51
N LEU A 147 -21.78 27.92 6.42
CA LEU A 147 -22.78 28.96 6.60
C LEU A 147 -22.70 30.08 5.56
N ALA A 148 -21.55 30.27 4.91
CA ALA A 148 -21.37 31.37 3.98
C ALA A 148 -22.12 31.14 2.66
N THR A 149 -22.57 32.26 2.07
CA THR A 149 -23.26 32.30 0.78
C THR A 149 -22.49 33.08 -0.29
N THR A 150 -21.27 33.51 0.02
CA THR A 150 -20.31 34.08 -0.93
C THR A 150 -19.25 33.01 -1.28
N VAL A 151 -18.66 33.12 -2.46
CA VAL A 151 -17.61 32.17 -2.88
C VAL A 151 -16.39 32.23 -1.96
N GLU A 152 -15.95 33.44 -1.65
CA GLU A 152 -14.77 33.66 -0.79
C GLU A 152 -15.01 33.11 0.62
N GLY A 153 -16.16 33.42 1.21
CA GLY A 153 -16.55 32.91 2.52
C GLY A 153 -16.73 31.39 2.52
N ALA A 154 -17.55 30.85 1.60
CA ALA A 154 -17.85 29.41 1.57
C ALA A 154 -16.59 28.56 1.35
N HIS A 155 -15.64 29.04 0.55
CA HIS A 155 -14.37 28.36 0.32
C HIS A 155 -13.32 28.65 1.43
N GLY A 156 -13.68 29.45 2.44
CA GLY A 156 -12.79 29.77 3.57
C GLY A 156 -11.55 30.56 3.18
N ARG A 157 -11.66 31.45 2.18
CA ARG A 157 -10.56 32.30 1.72
C ARG A 157 -10.45 33.61 2.48
N GLU A 158 -11.39 33.87 3.38
CA GLU A 158 -11.39 35.05 4.24
C GLU A 158 -10.28 34.97 5.30
N ALA A 159 -9.68 36.10 5.60
CA ALA A 159 -8.61 36.18 6.59
C ALA A 159 -9.09 35.71 7.97
N GLY A 160 -8.30 34.82 8.58
CA GLY A 160 -8.60 34.28 9.91
C GLY A 160 -9.47 33.02 9.91
N TRP A 161 -9.98 32.55 8.77
CA TRP A 161 -10.69 31.27 8.73
C TRP A 161 -9.71 30.09 8.87
N ALA A 162 -9.92 29.24 9.89
CA ALA A 162 -8.98 28.21 10.27
C ALA A 162 -8.96 26.98 9.34
N THR A 163 -10.06 26.71 8.64
CA THR A 163 -10.27 25.50 7.84
C THR A 163 -10.72 25.84 6.42
N PRO A 164 -9.83 26.35 5.55
CA PRO A 164 -10.17 26.63 4.17
C PRO A 164 -10.58 25.35 3.42
N LEU A 165 -11.24 25.50 2.27
CA LEU A 165 -11.61 24.39 1.41
C LEU A 165 -10.37 23.56 1.05
N LEU A 166 -10.44 22.25 1.26
CA LEU A 166 -9.36 21.35 0.90
C LEU A 166 -9.16 21.28 -0.61
N PRO A 167 -7.94 21.40 -1.11
CA PRO A 167 -7.63 21.05 -2.49
C PRO A 167 -8.03 19.60 -2.77
N ALA A 168 -8.46 19.30 -4.01
CA ALA A 168 -8.85 17.94 -4.42
C ALA A 168 -7.80 16.88 -4.09
N ALA A 169 -6.51 17.25 -4.16
CA ALA A 169 -5.38 16.40 -3.82
C ALA A 169 -5.40 15.88 -2.37
N TYR A 170 -6.02 16.62 -1.45
CA TYR A 170 -6.01 16.31 -0.02
C TYR A 170 -7.39 15.95 0.56
N VAL A 171 -8.45 15.92 -0.25
CA VAL A 171 -9.81 15.66 0.25
C VAL A 171 -9.94 14.32 0.98
N GLN A 172 -9.14 13.32 0.58
CA GLN A 172 -9.14 12.00 1.22
C GLN A 172 -8.69 12.02 2.70
N THR A 173 -8.04 13.10 3.17
CA THR A 173 -7.70 13.26 4.59
C THR A 173 -8.95 13.18 5.46
N SER A 174 -10.07 13.68 4.95
CA SER A 174 -11.34 13.73 5.66
C SER A 174 -11.98 12.36 5.88
N CYS A 175 -11.59 11.33 5.11
CA CYS A 175 -12.06 9.95 5.35
C CYS A 175 -11.73 9.48 6.78
N ALA A 176 -10.57 9.88 7.31
CA ALA A 176 -10.12 9.49 8.64
C ALA A 176 -10.92 10.15 9.78
N ARG A 177 -11.74 11.15 9.50
CA ARG A 177 -12.62 11.77 10.49
C ARG A 177 -13.71 10.81 10.96
N CYS A 178 -14.17 9.93 10.07
CA CYS A 178 -15.24 8.96 10.32
C CYS A 178 -14.75 7.51 10.27
N HIS A 179 -13.79 7.22 9.41
CA HIS A 179 -13.28 5.87 9.18
C HIS A 179 -11.91 5.66 9.82
N GLU A 180 -11.67 4.47 10.34
CA GLU A 180 -10.30 4.01 10.53
C GLU A 180 -9.74 3.67 9.14
N VAL A 181 -8.76 4.46 8.66
CA VAL A 181 -8.18 4.27 7.32
C VAL A 181 -7.37 2.99 7.28
N THR A 182 -7.80 2.07 6.42
CA THR A 182 -7.16 0.77 6.21
C THR A 182 -7.16 0.41 4.73
N HIS A 183 -6.35 -0.57 4.35
CA HIS A 183 -6.37 -1.13 3.01
C HIS A 183 -7.76 -1.65 2.64
N GLY A 184 -8.23 -1.32 1.44
CA GLY A 184 -9.54 -1.68 0.93
C GLY A 184 -10.67 -0.70 1.27
N LEU A 185 -10.38 0.44 1.93
CA LEU A 185 -11.36 1.52 2.04
C LEU A 185 -11.48 2.22 0.68
N ALA A 186 -12.63 2.03 0.03
CA ALA A 186 -12.90 2.61 -1.28
C ALA A 186 -12.80 4.14 -1.24
N GLY A 187 -12.14 4.73 -2.24
CA GLY A 187 -11.96 6.18 -2.33
C GLY A 187 -10.89 6.78 -1.42
N ALA A 188 -10.14 5.95 -0.66
CA ALA A 188 -9.12 6.40 0.31
C ALA A 188 -7.68 5.98 -0.07
N ALA A 189 -7.41 5.72 -1.35
CA ALA A 189 -6.14 5.19 -1.81
C ALA A 189 -4.94 6.09 -1.47
N THR A 190 -5.06 7.40 -1.64
CA THR A 190 -3.99 8.37 -1.38
C THR A 190 -3.63 8.43 0.11
N VAL A 191 -4.62 8.53 0.99
CA VAL A 191 -4.38 8.60 2.44
C VAL A 191 -3.85 7.26 2.97
N THR A 192 -4.32 6.13 2.43
CA THR A 192 -3.79 4.80 2.75
C THR A 192 -2.33 4.68 2.31
N ARG A 193 -2.01 5.08 1.08
CA ARG A 193 -0.62 5.10 0.58
C ARG A 193 0.29 5.97 1.45
N GLY A 194 -0.20 7.10 1.93
CA GLY A 194 0.54 7.97 2.86
C GLY A 194 0.86 7.27 4.18
N ALA A 195 -0.07 6.52 4.74
CA ALA A 195 0.17 5.73 5.95
C ALA A 195 1.22 4.63 5.72
N ASP A 196 1.19 3.97 4.55
CA ASP A 196 2.21 2.99 4.16
C ASP A 196 3.59 3.64 4.02
N LEU A 197 3.66 4.80 3.36
CA LEU A 197 4.90 5.56 3.20
C LEU A 197 5.50 6.00 4.53
N PHE A 198 4.68 6.39 5.51
CA PHE A 198 5.12 6.68 6.85
C PHE A 198 5.88 5.51 7.48
N MET A 199 5.38 4.30 7.25
CA MET A 199 6.01 3.05 7.68
C MET A 199 7.23 2.69 6.84
N GLU A 200 7.11 2.75 5.52
CA GLU A 200 8.17 2.39 4.58
C GLU A 200 9.40 3.29 4.71
N LYS A 201 9.19 4.59 4.85
CA LYS A 201 10.27 5.60 5.01
C LYS A 201 10.82 5.66 6.45
N GLY A 202 10.23 4.93 7.40
CA GLY A 202 10.72 4.84 8.77
C GLY A 202 10.46 6.08 9.63
N CYS A 203 9.47 6.91 9.29
CA CYS A 203 9.13 8.13 10.04
C CYS A 203 8.77 7.83 11.51
N TYR A 204 8.21 6.64 11.76
CA TYR A 204 7.89 6.15 13.11
C TYR A 204 9.13 5.93 14.00
N GLY A 205 10.33 5.90 13.45
CA GLY A 205 11.57 5.86 14.23
C GLY A 205 11.76 7.09 15.11
N CYS A 206 11.26 8.25 14.66
CA CYS A 206 11.28 9.49 15.40
C CYS A 206 9.89 9.94 15.84
N HIS A 207 8.88 9.89 14.94
CA HIS A 207 7.53 10.39 15.19
C HIS A 207 6.65 9.32 15.81
N ASP A 208 6.15 9.59 17.01
CA ASP A 208 5.16 8.76 17.70
C ASP A 208 3.77 9.02 17.08
N VAL A 209 3.10 7.97 16.64
CA VAL A 209 1.72 7.98 16.16
C VAL A 209 0.96 6.86 16.83
N GLN A 210 -0.23 7.13 17.32
CA GLN A 210 -1.04 6.15 18.04
C GLN A 210 -1.23 4.85 17.23
N GLY A 211 -0.83 3.74 17.83
CA GLY A 211 -0.91 2.40 17.23
C GLY A 211 0.30 1.99 16.38
N ILE A 212 1.35 2.84 16.29
CA ILE A 212 2.57 2.56 15.50
C ILE A 212 3.84 2.56 16.36
N SER A 213 3.79 3.03 17.58
CA SER A 213 4.94 3.42 18.43
C SER A 213 5.87 2.28 18.89
N TYR A 214 5.55 1.02 18.65
CA TYR A 214 6.29 -0.12 19.20
C TYR A 214 6.82 -1.09 18.15
N LEU A 215 7.03 -0.62 16.95
CA LEU A 215 7.61 -1.46 15.89
C LEU A 215 9.12 -1.65 16.12
N PRO A 216 9.67 -2.82 15.71
CA PRO A 216 11.10 -3.07 15.79
C PRO A 216 11.90 -2.01 15.04
N LYS A 217 13.11 -1.72 15.54
CA LYS A 217 14.04 -0.86 14.81
C LYS A 217 14.47 -1.56 13.52
N PHE A 218 14.23 -0.89 12.41
CA PHE A 218 14.45 -1.48 11.07
C PHE A 218 15.87 -1.29 10.53
N SER A 219 16.67 -0.44 11.20
CA SER A 219 18.04 -0.16 10.79
C SER A 219 19.04 -1.07 11.51
N PRO A 220 20.22 -1.33 10.93
CA PRO A 220 21.21 -2.19 11.55
C PRO A 220 21.65 -1.65 12.90
N PRO A 221 21.91 -2.53 13.89
CA PRO A 221 22.51 -2.14 15.16
C PRO A 221 23.91 -1.55 14.94
N LEU A 222 24.26 -0.52 15.70
CA LEU A 222 25.54 0.19 15.53
C LEU A 222 26.68 -0.38 16.38
N GLY A 223 26.36 -1.08 17.48
CA GLY A 223 27.39 -1.72 18.33
C GLY A 223 28.32 -2.67 17.56
N PRO A 224 27.82 -3.67 16.86
CA PRO A 224 28.69 -4.70 16.24
C PRO A 224 29.30 -4.30 14.91
N LEU A 225 29.33 -3.01 14.54
CA LEU A 225 29.89 -2.57 13.25
C LEU A 225 31.40 -2.84 13.13
N GLY A 226 32.16 -2.85 14.24
CA GLY A 226 33.58 -3.14 14.24
C GLY A 226 33.95 -4.54 13.76
N THR A 227 33.07 -5.53 13.96
CA THR A 227 33.26 -6.90 13.45
C THR A 227 32.79 -7.04 12.01
N LYS A 228 31.89 -6.18 11.56
CA LYS A 228 31.30 -6.21 10.22
C LYS A 228 32.17 -5.54 9.17
N LEU A 229 32.62 -4.32 9.44
CA LEU A 229 33.20 -3.44 8.43
C LEU A 229 34.72 -3.65 8.29
N VAL A 230 35.21 -3.61 7.04
CA VAL A 230 36.64 -3.67 6.73
C VAL A 230 37.35 -2.44 7.30
N ASP A 231 36.82 -1.26 6.99
CA ASP A 231 37.27 0.04 7.50
C ASP A 231 36.09 0.78 8.13
N LEU A 232 35.94 0.61 9.45
CA LEU A 232 34.82 1.16 10.20
C LEU A 232 34.73 2.70 10.09
N ARG A 233 35.87 3.39 10.28
CA ARG A 233 35.85 4.85 10.33
C ARG A 233 35.51 5.47 8.99
N ARG A 234 36.13 4.98 7.93
CA ARG A 234 35.88 5.48 6.56
C ARG A 234 34.43 5.23 6.14
N TRP A 235 33.91 4.01 6.40
CA TRP A 235 32.52 3.68 6.04
C TRP A 235 31.49 4.49 6.81
N VAL A 236 31.64 4.59 8.13
CA VAL A 236 30.69 5.34 8.97
C VAL A 236 30.71 6.81 8.59
N PHE A 237 31.91 7.42 8.47
CA PHE A 237 32.04 8.84 8.10
C PHE A 237 31.39 9.15 6.75
N ALA A 238 31.75 8.39 5.71
CA ALA A 238 31.17 8.58 4.38
C ALA A 238 29.65 8.39 4.39
N TRP A 239 29.17 7.36 5.09
CA TRP A 239 27.76 7.03 5.16
C TRP A 239 26.91 8.11 5.85
N ILE A 240 27.30 8.59 7.01
CA ILE A 240 26.54 9.60 7.75
C ILE A 240 26.65 11.01 7.13
N LYS A 241 27.75 11.27 6.44
CA LYS A 241 27.94 12.53 5.71
C LYS A 241 27.03 12.64 4.50
N GLU A 242 26.96 11.58 3.69
CA GLU A 242 26.19 11.58 2.45
C GLU A 242 25.69 10.17 2.10
N PRO A 243 24.61 9.67 2.78
CA PRO A 243 24.15 8.29 2.66
C PRO A 243 23.88 7.86 1.22
N THR A 244 23.25 8.75 0.44
CA THR A 244 22.83 8.46 -0.95
C THR A 244 23.99 8.39 -1.94
N ARG A 245 25.14 9.01 -1.64
CA ARG A 245 26.36 8.86 -2.44
C ARG A 245 27.02 7.50 -2.21
N VAL A 246 26.89 6.97 -1.01
CA VAL A 246 27.41 5.63 -0.68
C VAL A 246 26.51 4.53 -1.21
N SER A 247 25.20 4.70 -1.11
CA SER A 247 24.19 3.78 -1.64
C SER A 247 22.97 4.59 -2.09
N ALA A 248 22.72 4.61 -3.40
CA ALA A 248 21.65 5.43 -4.00
C ALA A 248 20.26 5.09 -3.46
N ASP A 249 20.03 3.81 -3.10
CA ASP A 249 18.74 3.29 -2.65
C ASP A 249 18.60 3.21 -1.12
N THR A 250 19.52 3.85 -0.38
CA THR A 250 19.47 3.80 1.08
C THR A 250 18.23 4.48 1.64
N MET A 251 17.63 3.86 2.65
CA MET A 251 16.57 4.48 3.45
C MET A 251 17.10 5.48 4.49
N MET A 252 18.39 5.42 4.81
CA MET A 252 18.95 6.37 5.76
C MET A 252 18.85 7.78 5.20
N PRO A 253 18.14 8.70 5.89
CA PRO A 253 17.97 10.05 5.40
C PRO A 253 19.24 10.87 5.54
N ASN A 254 19.34 11.96 4.79
CA ASN A 254 20.45 12.89 4.90
C ASN A 254 20.21 13.90 6.04
N PHE A 255 21.05 13.83 7.07
CA PHE A 255 21.02 14.75 8.20
C PHE A 255 21.76 16.08 7.91
N ALA A 256 22.38 16.22 6.74
CA ALA A 256 23.20 17.36 6.33
C ALA A 256 24.19 17.78 7.44
N LEU A 257 24.91 16.79 7.98
CA LEU A 257 25.94 17.01 8.99
C LEU A 257 27.13 17.72 8.37
N ASP A 258 27.70 18.70 9.08
CA ASP A 258 29.00 19.23 8.73
C ASP A 258 30.10 18.18 8.98
N GLU A 259 31.30 18.48 8.55
CA GLU A 259 32.42 17.55 8.63
C GLU A 259 32.83 17.28 10.08
N ASP A 260 32.76 18.27 10.95
CA ASP A 260 33.13 18.19 12.36
C ASP A 260 32.13 17.29 13.11
N ALA A 261 30.81 17.49 12.92
CA ALA A 261 29.79 16.65 13.51
C ALA A 261 29.88 15.19 13.02
N ALA A 262 30.11 15.00 11.71
CA ALA A 262 30.28 13.66 11.14
C ALA A 262 31.52 12.95 11.72
N ARG A 263 32.64 13.65 11.87
CA ARG A 263 33.86 13.12 12.49
C ARG A 263 33.63 12.68 13.95
N LYS A 264 33.00 13.54 14.75
CA LYS A 264 32.66 13.27 16.16
C LYS A 264 31.70 12.06 16.32
N ILE A 265 30.64 12.03 15.55
CA ILE A 265 29.72 10.88 15.55
C ILE A 265 30.47 9.60 15.15
N THR A 266 31.32 9.66 14.12
CA THR A 266 32.16 8.53 13.70
C THR A 266 33.06 8.05 14.83
N ALA A 267 33.69 8.98 15.57
CA ALA A 267 34.55 8.64 16.71
C ALA A 267 33.75 7.91 17.82
N PHE A 268 32.53 8.37 18.13
CA PHE A 268 31.64 7.70 19.08
C PHE A 268 31.27 6.30 18.62
N ILE A 269 30.82 6.11 17.37
CA ILE A 269 30.44 4.82 16.84
C ILE A 269 31.63 3.84 16.82
N ALA A 270 32.83 4.34 16.51
CA ALA A 270 34.04 3.55 16.52
C ALA A 270 34.48 3.12 17.92
N ALA A 271 34.06 3.84 18.98
CA ALA A 271 34.29 3.49 20.37
C ALA A 271 33.27 2.52 20.97
N LEU A 272 32.18 2.21 20.24
CA LEU A 272 31.18 1.27 20.72
C LEU A 272 31.75 -0.16 20.80
N PRO A 273 31.24 -1.02 21.73
CA PRO A 273 31.67 -2.41 21.82
C PRO A 273 31.43 -3.15 20.52
N ALA A 274 32.47 -3.69 19.90
CA ALA A 274 32.39 -4.35 18.59
C ALA A 274 31.82 -5.78 18.66
N GLY A 275 31.84 -6.42 19.81
CA GLY A 275 31.50 -7.81 19.96
C GLY A 275 32.63 -8.76 19.44
N PRO A 276 32.45 -10.09 19.54
CA PRO A 276 33.45 -11.05 19.10
C PRO A 276 33.54 -11.10 17.58
N ARG A 277 34.77 -11.11 17.06
CA ARG A 277 35.01 -11.39 15.64
C ARG A 277 34.69 -12.87 15.38
N GLY A 278 34.19 -13.19 14.19
CA GLY A 278 34.09 -14.55 13.72
C GLY A 278 35.46 -15.17 13.44
N GLU A 279 35.53 -16.50 13.40
CA GLU A 279 36.70 -17.20 12.92
C GLU A 279 36.94 -16.88 11.43
N PRO A 280 38.19 -16.79 10.99
CA PRO A 280 38.49 -16.64 9.57
C PRO A 280 37.80 -17.73 8.74
N VAL A 281 37.23 -17.37 7.62
CA VAL A 281 36.63 -18.34 6.69
C VAL A 281 37.64 -18.78 5.65
N ASP A 282 37.83 -20.09 5.49
CA ASP A 282 38.64 -20.66 4.43
C ASP A 282 37.80 -20.79 3.15
N LEU A 283 38.15 -20.01 2.14
CA LEU A 283 37.49 -20.02 0.83
C LEU A 283 38.35 -20.76 -0.22
N THR A 284 39.39 -21.51 0.20
CA THR A 284 40.23 -22.26 -0.72
C THR A 284 39.40 -23.27 -1.50
N GLY A 285 39.44 -23.20 -2.83
CA GLY A 285 38.66 -24.08 -3.71
C GLY A 285 37.18 -23.68 -3.88
N ALA A 286 36.70 -22.60 -3.26
CA ALA A 286 35.36 -22.10 -3.50
C ALA A 286 35.21 -21.52 -4.92
N SER A 287 34.24 -22.02 -5.70
CA SER A 287 34.01 -21.60 -7.08
C SER A 287 33.18 -20.29 -7.11
N VAL A 288 33.72 -19.25 -7.71
CA VAL A 288 33.02 -17.98 -7.94
C VAL A 288 31.84 -18.17 -8.90
N GLU A 289 32.01 -18.98 -9.94
CA GLU A 289 30.95 -19.27 -10.93
C GLU A 289 29.78 -20.04 -10.29
N GLU A 290 30.09 -21.07 -9.47
CA GLU A 290 29.07 -21.78 -8.68
C GLU A 290 28.32 -20.80 -7.73
N GLY A 291 29.06 -19.88 -7.12
CA GLY A 291 28.48 -18.85 -6.24
C GLY A 291 27.53 -17.89 -6.96
N GLU A 292 27.86 -17.47 -8.18
CA GLU A 292 27.00 -16.61 -9.01
C GLU A 292 25.72 -17.35 -9.44
N ASN A 293 25.85 -18.60 -9.85
CA ASN A 293 24.70 -19.45 -10.19
C ASN A 293 23.79 -19.66 -8.98
N LEU A 294 24.35 -20.01 -7.83
CA LEU A 294 23.61 -20.19 -6.58
C LEU A 294 22.90 -18.90 -6.13
N PHE A 295 23.51 -17.74 -6.32
CA PHE A 295 22.91 -16.45 -5.98
C PHE A 295 21.57 -16.23 -6.71
N THR A 296 21.47 -16.67 -7.96
CA THR A 296 20.22 -16.61 -8.75
C THR A 296 19.30 -17.78 -8.42
N GLU A 297 19.80 -19.01 -8.42
CA GLU A 297 19.03 -20.23 -8.25
C GLU A 297 18.42 -20.40 -6.86
N ARG A 298 19.06 -19.86 -5.82
CA ARG A 298 18.53 -19.86 -4.45
C ARG A 298 17.65 -18.63 -4.15
N GLY A 299 17.47 -17.73 -5.14
CA GLY A 299 16.56 -16.58 -5.06
C GLY A 299 17.14 -15.34 -4.38
N CYS A 300 18.44 -15.28 -4.07
CA CYS A 300 19.08 -14.07 -3.51
C CYS A 300 18.87 -12.85 -4.42
N ALA A 301 18.97 -13.06 -5.73
CA ALA A 301 18.73 -12.06 -6.76
C ALA A 301 17.29 -11.50 -6.78
N GLY A 302 16.32 -12.22 -6.20
CA GLY A 302 14.95 -11.70 -6.02
C GLY A 302 14.88 -10.49 -5.09
N CYS A 303 15.76 -10.47 -4.08
CA CYS A 303 15.85 -9.36 -3.13
C CYS A 303 17.01 -8.41 -3.46
N HIS A 304 18.21 -8.92 -3.75
CA HIS A 304 19.44 -8.14 -3.88
C HIS A 304 19.81 -7.85 -5.33
N ALA A 305 20.23 -6.61 -5.63
CA ALA A 305 20.96 -6.26 -6.83
C ALA A 305 22.47 -6.38 -6.59
N VAL A 306 23.23 -6.61 -7.67
CA VAL A 306 24.70 -6.69 -7.68
C VAL A 306 25.35 -5.66 -8.61
N LYS A 307 24.55 -4.89 -9.33
CA LYS A 307 24.98 -3.78 -10.19
C LYS A 307 24.62 -2.45 -9.56
N SER A 308 25.50 -1.48 -9.61
CA SER A 308 25.31 -0.17 -8.95
C SER A 308 24.18 0.67 -9.57
N ASP A 309 23.85 0.44 -10.83
CA ASP A 309 22.78 1.09 -11.58
C ASP A 309 21.44 0.36 -11.54
N ASP A 310 21.37 -0.80 -10.86
CA ASP A 310 20.11 -1.51 -10.64
C ASP A 310 19.41 -1.00 -9.38
N HIS A 311 18.45 -0.09 -9.58
CA HIS A 311 17.61 0.50 -8.53
C HIS A 311 16.27 -0.21 -8.34
N SER A 312 16.13 -1.43 -8.84
CA SER A 312 14.89 -2.21 -8.78
C SER A 312 14.66 -2.94 -7.45
N VAL A 313 15.58 -2.83 -6.50
CA VAL A 313 15.48 -3.44 -5.17
C VAL A 313 14.61 -2.59 -4.24
N ALA A 314 13.96 -3.26 -3.28
CA ALA A 314 13.21 -2.54 -2.25
C ALA A 314 14.16 -1.68 -1.39
N PRO A 315 13.74 -0.48 -0.94
CA PRO A 315 14.62 0.45 -0.21
C PRO A 315 15.26 -0.11 1.06
N ARG A 316 14.66 -1.16 1.65
CA ARG A 316 15.19 -1.84 2.86
C ARG A 316 16.21 -2.93 2.55
N VAL A 317 16.33 -3.31 1.28
CA VAL A 317 17.24 -4.38 0.84
C VAL A 317 18.50 -3.73 0.28
N PRO A 318 19.69 -4.05 0.82
CA PRO A 318 20.92 -3.43 0.31
C PRO A 318 21.25 -3.95 -1.09
N ASN A 319 21.59 -3.02 -1.98
CA ASN A 319 22.31 -3.34 -3.19
C ASN A 319 23.72 -3.82 -2.79
N LEU A 320 24.15 -4.96 -3.31
CA LEU A 320 25.42 -5.61 -2.97
C LEU A 320 26.58 -5.19 -3.87
N ALA A 321 26.35 -4.30 -4.84
CA ALA A 321 27.45 -3.69 -5.60
C ALA A 321 28.45 -3.07 -4.63
N GLY A 322 29.70 -3.54 -4.66
CA GLY A 322 30.75 -3.07 -3.77
C GLY A 322 30.75 -3.67 -2.36
N ILE A 323 30.03 -4.77 -2.11
CA ILE A 323 29.95 -5.40 -0.79
C ILE A 323 31.31 -5.87 -0.28
N ALA A 324 32.18 -6.34 -1.17
CA ALA A 324 33.54 -6.77 -0.86
C ALA A 324 34.41 -5.67 -0.24
N SER A 325 34.18 -4.42 -0.61
CA SER A 325 34.88 -3.26 -0.04
C SER A 325 34.32 -2.84 1.32
N LYS A 326 33.16 -3.35 1.70
CA LYS A 326 32.41 -2.93 2.90
C LYS A 326 32.57 -3.88 4.05
N VAL A 327 32.39 -5.17 3.82
CA VAL A 327 32.25 -6.16 4.90
C VAL A 327 33.40 -7.17 4.89
N ARG A 328 33.69 -7.70 6.07
CA ARG A 328 34.67 -8.78 6.25
C ARG A 328 34.12 -10.12 5.79
N PRO A 329 34.96 -11.00 5.19
CA PRO A 329 34.50 -12.31 4.73
C PRO A 329 33.87 -13.16 5.82
N GLU A 330 34.47 -13.21 7.02
CA GLU A 330 33.99 -13.98 8.17
C GLU A 330 32.63 -13.45 8.68
N TRP A 331 32.39 -12.14 8.57
CA TRP A 331 31.09 -11.57 8.90
C TRP A 331 30.04 -11.95 7.86
N LEU A 332 30.41 -11.91 6.56
CA LEU A 332 29.50 -12.20 5.45
C LEU A 332 29.05 -13.66 5.49
N ASP A 333 29.96 -14.58 5.75
CA ASP A 333 29.67 -16.01 5.91
C ASP A 333 28.66 -16.26 7.04
N ARG A 334 28.92 -15.71 8.22
CA ARG A 334 28.01 -15.81 9.37
C ARG A 334 26.64 -15.17 9.11
N TRP A 335 26.62 -14.01 8.45
CA TRP A 335 25.39 -13.33 8.12
C TRP A 335 24.51 -14.16 7.18
N ILE A 336 25.09 -14.77 6.15
CA ILE A 336 24.35 -15.64 5.22
C ILE A 336 23.86 -16.91 5.93
N SER A 337 24.65 -17.45 6.84
CA SER A 337 24.30 -18.64 7.62
C SER A 337 23.11 -18.40 8.56
N ASP A 338 23.15 -17.32 9.35
CA ASP A 338 22.07 -16.97 10.28
C ASP A 338 22.03 -15.45 10.57
N PRO A 339 21.26 -14.67 9.80
CA PRO A 339 21.14 -13.24 10.01
C PRO A 339 20.60 -12.84 11.40
N LYS A 340 19.71 -13.68 11.97
CA LYS A 340 19.08 -13.39 13.26
C LYS A 340 20.00 -13.61 14.45
N ALA A 341 21.01 -14.44 14.33
CA ALA A 341 22.07 -14.56 15.33
C ALA A 341 22.85 -13.26 15.50
N TYR A 342 22.94 -12.44 14.45
CA TYR A 342 23.59 -11.12 14.50
C TYR A 342 22.62 -9.99 14.82
N ASN A 343 21.42 -10.01 14.25
CA ASN A 343 20.35 -9.05 14.48
C ASN A 343 19.00 -9.79 14.61
N PRO A 344 18.43 -9.92 15.80
CA PRO A 344 17.15 -10.62 16.01
C PRO A 344 15.99 -10.11 15.13
N ASP A 345 16.05 -8.82 14.77
CA ASP A 345 15.05 -8.14 13.94
C ASP A 345 15.39 -8.18 12.44
N ALA A 346 16.37 -8.98 12.02
CA ALA A 346 16.76 -9.08 10.61
C ALA A 346 15.57 -9.54 9.76
N ALA A 347 15.27 -8.76 8.70
CA ALA A 347 14.29 -9.15 7.69
C ALA A 347 14.86 -10.14 6.66
N MET A 348 16.19 -10.21 6.52
CA MET A 348 16.84 -11.23 5.69
C MET A 348 16.60 -12.61 6.30
N PRO A 349 16.06 -13.56 5.52
CA PRO A 349 15.81 -14.92 6.00
C PRO A 349 17.09 -15.74 6.10
N LYS A 350 17.03 -16.80 6.90
CA LYS A 350 18.04 -17.86 6.91
C LYS A 350 17.97 -18.66 5.61
N THR A 351 19.11 -18.92 5.01
CA THR A 351 19.24 -19.71 3.78
C THR A 351 19.68 -21.14 4.09
N GLU A 352 19.07 -22.11 3.42
CA GLU A 352 19.46 -23.52 3.53
C GLU A 352 20.57 -23.83 2.50
N LEU A 353 21.76 -23.31 2.75
CA LEU A 353 22.96 -23.61 1.98
C LEU A 353 23.86 -24.56 2.78
N THR A 354 24.43 -25.53 2.11
CA THR A 354 25.56 -26.28 2.67
C THR A 354 26.74 -25.32 2.86
N GLU A 355 27.71 -25.71 3.69
CA GLU A 355 28.93 -24.91 3.91
C GLU A 355 29.64 -24.60 2.58
N LYS A 356 29.81 -25.62 1.73
CA LYS A 356 30.42 -25.47 0.41
C LYS A 356 29.66 -24.45 -0.48
N GLU A 357 28.33 -24.57 -0.57
CA GLU A 357 27.50 -23.63 -1.33
C GLU A 357 27.58 -22.21 -0.77
N ARG A 358 27.59 -22.08 0.56
CA ARG A 358 27.71 -20.78 1.23
C ARG A 358 29.07 -20.15 0.95
N HIS A 359 30.16 -20.88 1.04
CA HIS A 359 31.52 -20.42 0.70
C HIS A 359 31.60 -20.00 -0.77
N ALA A 360 30.96 -20.72 -1.71
CA ALA A 360 30.90 -20.31 -3.11
C ALA A 360 30.19 -18.98 -3.27
N VAL A 361 29.02 -18.76 -2.61
CA VAL A 361 28.29 -17.48 -2.62
C VAL A 361 29.15 -16.37 -2.00
N VAL A 362 29.85 -16.62 -0.90
CA VAL A 362 30.75 -15.63 -0.27
C VAL A 362 31.88 -15.28 -1.24
N ALA A 363 32.52 -16.27 -1.88
CA ALA A 363 33.57 -16.03 -2.86
C ALA A 363 33.09 -15.16 -4.03
N TYR A 364 31.91 -15.44 -4.56
CA TYR A 364 31.27 -14.59 -5.59
C TYR A 364 31.06 -13.15 -5.09
N LEU A 365 30.43 -12.96 -3.94
CA LEU A 365 30.15 -11.63 -3.38
C LEU A 365 31.43 -10.83 -3.10
N LEU A 366 32.55 -11.50 -2.78
CA LEU A 366 33.85 -10.85 -2.59
C LEU A 366 34.51 -10.38 -3.89
N THR A 367 33.98 -10.76 -5.07
CA THR A 367 34.39 -10.16 -6.35
C THR A 367 33.79 -8.79 -6.57
N LEU A 368 32.66 -8.48 -5.90
CA LEU A 368 31.90 -7.25 -6.07
C LEU A 368 32.56 -6.10 -5.29
N LYS A 369 33.60 -5.52 -5.86
CA LYS A 369 34.37 -4.42 -5.28
C LYS A 369 33.78 -3.08 -5.72
N ARG A 370 33.90 -2.09 -4.83
CA ARG A 370 33.54 -0.70 -5.14
C ARG A 370 34.58 -0.10 -6.08
N THR A 371 34.13 0.59 -7.12
CA THR A 371 35.00 1.25 -8.10
C THR A 371 35.51 2.61 -7.59
N GLU A 372 34.66 3.35 -6.87
CA GLU A 372 35.03 4.65 -6.32
C GLU A 372 35.46 4.53 -4.86
N PRO A 373 36.60 5.09 -4.46
CA PRO A 373 37.03 5.10 -3.06
C PRO A 373 36.11 6.02 -2.23
N LEU A 374 35.92 5.64 -0.98
CA LEU A 374 35.26 6.50 0.00
C LEU A 374 36.24 7.57 0.51
N PRO A 375 35.75 8.78 0.87
CA PRO A 375 36.60 9.81 1.45
C PRO A 375 37.20 9.37 2.79
N ASP A 376 38.43 9.76 3.05
CA ASP A 376 39.06 9.54 4.34
C ASP A 376 38.44 10.47 5.40
N PRO A 377 38.10 9.94 6.58
CA PRO A 377 37.64 10.78 7.67
C PRO A 377 38.80 11.64 8.23
N PRO A 378 38.52 12.89 8.63
CA PRO A 378 39.52 13.67 9.39
C PRO A 378 39.98 12.93 10.63
N PRO A 379 41.22 13.15 11.09
CA PRO A 379 41.71 12.55 12.33
C PRO A 379 40.81 12.87 13.51
N ALA A 380 40.51 11.88 14.34
CA ALA A 380 39.76 12.10 15.58
C ALA A 380 40.66 12.79 16.62
N THR A 381 40.10 13.71 17.37
CA THR A 381 40.78 14.43 18.48
C THR A 381 40.26 13.96 19.83
N GLY A 382 40.98 14.31 20.93
CA GLY A 382 40.50 13.99 22.27
C GLY A 382 39.17 14.63 22.60
N GLY A 383 38.24 13.86 23.17
CA GLY A 383 36.87 14.28 23.47
C GLY A 383 35.86 14.12 22.35
N ASP A 384 36.25 13.74 21.11
CA ASP A 384 35.35 13.57 19.98
C ASP A 384 34.29 12.52 20.24
N ALA A 385 34.62 11.41 20.90
CA ALA A 385 33.65 10.35 21.17
C ALA A 385 32.54 10.79 22.12
N GLU A 386 32.84 11.55 23.16
CA GLU A 386 31.85 12.08 24.09
C GLU A 386 30.95 13.12 23.42
N GLU A 387 31.55 14.02 22.65
CA GLU A 387 30.76 14.98 21.87
C GLU A 387 29.91 14.29 20.77
N GLY A 388 30.46 13.24 20.14
CA GLY A 388 29.73 12.40 19.21
C GLY A 388 28.52 11.71 19.84
N LYS A 389 28.65 11.23 21.08
CA LYS A 389 27.54 10.69 21.87
C LYS A 389 26.43 11.73 22.08
N ARG A 390 26.83 12.98 22.42
CA ARG A 390 25.88 14.08 22.55
C ARG A 390 25.17 14.39 21.24
N LEU A 391 25.92 14.40 20.12
CA LEU A 391 25.33 14.60 18.78
C LEU A 391 24.39 13.45 18.38
N VAL A 392 24.76 12.20 18.65
CA VAL A 392 23.86 11.02 18.42
C VAL A 392 22.54 11.18 19.18
N LYS A 393 22.59 11.68 20.42
CA LYS A 393 21.41 12.03 21.20
C LYS A 393 20.63 13.18 20.56
N GLN A 394 21.33 14.21 20.11
CA GLN A 394 20.76 15.42 19.53
C GLN A 394 20.04 15.14 18.19
N TYR A 395 20.61 14.30 17.33
CA TYR A 395 20.04 13.91 16.04
C TYR A 395 19.15 12.65 16.14
N GLU A 396 18.98 12.09 17.33
CA GLU A 396 18.08 10.98 17.66
C GLU A 396 18.32 9.71 16.81
N CYS A 397 19.59 9.42 16.50
CA CYS A 397 20.00 8.24 15.71
C CYS A 397 19.44 6.93 16.28
N TYR A 398 19.27 6.88 17.62
CA TYR A 398 18.67 5.76 18.35
C TYR A 398 17.17 5.54 18.04
N GLY A 399 16.50 6.48 17.41
CA GLY A 399 15.13 6.28 16.94
C GLY A 399 15.03 5.15 15.91
N CYS A 400 16.00 5.08 14.99
CA CYS A 400 16.08 4.08 13.95
C CYS A 400 17.05 2.94 14.27
N HIS A 401 18.18 3.22 14.93
CA HIS A 401 19.24 2.27 15.23
C HIS A 401 19.21 1.77 16.68
N ALA A 402 19.48 0.49 16.89
CA ALA A 402 19.83 -0.02 18.21
C ALA A 402 21.27 0.42 18.53
N ILE A 403 21.46 1.22 19.58
CA ILE A 403 22.75 1.79 19.98
C ILE A 403 23.00 1.48 21.45
N PRO A 404 24.12 0.83 21.83
CA PRO A 404 24.46 0.58 23.21
C PRO A 404 24.45 1.88 24.05
N GLY A 405 23.74 1.83 25.18
CA GLY A 405 23.54 2.98 26.06
C GLY A 405 22.37 3.90 25.70
N PHE A 406 21.54 3.53 24.71
CA PHE A 406 20.32 4.26 24.33
C PHE A 406 19.07 3.35 24.26
N GLU A 407 19.09 2.20 24.90
CA GLU A 407 18.04 1.16 24.79
C GLU A 407 16.67 1.66 25.25
N THR A 408 16.65 2.48 26.29
CA THR A 408 15.42 3.04 26.87
C THR A 408 15.12 4.48 26.44
N THR A 409 16.00 5.08 25.62
CA THR A 409 15.86 6.47 25.19
C THR A 409 14.77 6.59 24.13
N ARG A 410 13.84 7.53 24.30
CA ARG A 410 12.76 7.84 23.34
C ARG A 410 13.09 9.13 22.58
N PRO A 411 12.74 9.21 21.29
CA PRO A 411 12.81 10.47 20.56
C PRO A 411 11.93 11.56 21.20
N SER A 412 12.38 12.81 21.12
CA SER A 412 11.73 13.98 21.73
C SER A 412 11.07 14.90 20.69
N VAL A 413 10.73 14.37 19.53
CA VAL A 413 10.05 15.12 18.46
C VAL A 413 8.56 15.30 18.75
N PRO A 414 7.90 16.33 18.18
CA PRO A 414 6.47 16.55 18.35
C PRO A 414 5.64 15.36 17.84
N LYS A 415 4.57 15.05 18.56
CA LYS A 415 3.56 14.10 18.11
C LYS A 415 2.81 14.65 16.92
N LEU A 416 2.61 13.81 15.92
CA LEU A 416 1.97 14.27 14.67
C LEU A 416 0.47 14.54 14.82
N GLU A 417 -0.22 13.91 15.78
CA GLU A 417 -1.61 14.23 16.11
C GLU A 417 -1.75 15.65 16.67
N GLU A 418 -0.77 16.11 17.47
CA GLU A 418 -0.75 17.47 17.99
C GLU A 418 -0.52 18.47 16.85
N PHE A 419 0.39 18.16 15.93
CA PHE A 419 0.62 18.96 14.73
C PHE A 419 -0.65 19.03 13.86
N ALA A 420 -1.29 17.90 13.60
CA ALA A 420 -2.48 17.86 12.74
C ALA A 420 -3.63 18.73 13.25
N ARG A 421 -3.80 18.84 14.58
CA ARG A 421 -4.80 19.71 15.23
C ARG A 421 -4.38 21.17 15.32
N LYS A 422 -3.06 21.45 15.22
CA LYS A 422 -2.52 22.79 15.44
C LYS A 422 -3.12 23.78 14.40
N PRO A 423 -3.61 24.96 14.81
CA PRO A 423 -4.06 26.00 13.87
C PRO A 423 -2.89 26.47 12.99
N VAL A 424 -3.20 26.89 11.76
CA VAL A 424 -2.18 27.43 10.85
C VAL A 424 -1.47 28.65 11.43
N ALA A 425 -2.18 29.47 12.20
CA ALA A 425 -1.65 30.66 12.87
C ALA A 425 -0.53 30.33 13.87
N ASP A 426 -0.54 29.09 14.42
CA ASP A 426 0.46 28.63 15.39
C ASP A 426 1.63 27.90 14.72
N LEU A 427 1.63 27.78 13.39
CA LEU A 427 2.75 27.19 12.65
C LEU A 427 3.85 28.23 12.45
N ASP A 428 5.08 27.81 12.71
CA ASP A 428 6.26 28.64 12.46
C ASP A 428 6.68 28.49 10.98
N PHE A 429 6.63 29.60 10.26
CA PHE A 429 7.09 29.68 8.88
C PHE A 429 8.52 30.24 8.76
N GLY A 430 9.22 30.44 9.88
CA GLY A 430 10.55 31.04 9.88
C GLY A 430 10.55 32.42 9.18
N THR A 431 11.50 32.60 8.29
CA THR A 431 11.62 33.82 7.46
C THR A 431 11.00 33.68 6.07
N THR A 432 10.31 32.57 5.78
CA THR A 432 9.73 32.32 4.45
C THR A 432 8.49 33.16 4.21
N THR A 433 8.41 33.82 3.05
CA THR A 433 7.29 34.64 2.61
C THR A 433 6.61 34.07 1.36
N ASP A 434 7.22 33.12 0.71
CA ASP A 434 6.79 32.46 -0.54
C ASP A 434 5.88 31.24 -0.34
N VAL A 435 5.67 30.82 0.90
CA VAL A 435 4.83 29.67 1.25
C VAL A 435 3.42 30.13 1.61
N PRO A 436 2.37 29.65 0.91
CA PRO A 436 0.99 29.94 1.28
C PRO A 436 0.68 29.52 2.72
N ARG A 437 -0.15 30.31 3.42
CA ARG A 437 -0.49 30.07 4.84
C ARG A 437 -1.53 28.95 4.99
N THR A 438 -1.17 27.74 4.57
CA THR A 438 -1.98 26.52 4.73
C THR A 438 -1.14 25.41 5.37
N LYS A 439 -1.80 24.41 5.97
CA LYS A 439 -1.10 23.26 6.57
C LYS A 439 -0.40 22.39 5.52
N TRP A 440 -1.05 22.18 4.36
CA TRP A 440 -0.49 21.33 3.31
C TRP A 440 0.71 21.98 2.62
N ASP A 441 0.68 23.29 2.36
CA ASP A 441 1.83 24.00 1.78
C ASP A 441 3.00 24.06 2.77
N TRP A 442 2.71 24.24 4.06
CA TRP A 442 3.71 24.17 5.12
C TRP A 442 4.39 22.80 5.17
N LEU A 443 3.59 21.71 5.13
CA LEU A 443 4.09 20.33 5.12
C LEU A 443 4.87 20.03 3.85
N ASP A 444 4.37 20.42 2.68
CA ASP A 444 5.06 20.19 1.40
C ASP A 444 6.45 20.82 1.42
N ARG A 445 6.55 22.08 1.83
CA ARG A 445 7.84 22.78 1.98
C ARG A 445 8.73 22.10 3.02
N LYS A 446 8.14 21.69 4.15
CA LYS A 446 8.86 21.00 5.23
C LYS A 446 9.43 19.65 4.80
N LEU A 447 8.70 18.90 3.99
CA LEU A 447 9.13 17.59 3.49
C LEU A 447 10.14 17.71 2.34
N ARG A 448 10.07 18.77 1.52
CA ARG A 448 11.06 19.08 0.48
C ARG A 448 12.37 19.55 1.07
N ASP A 449 12.28 20.48 1.98
CA ASP A 449 13.42 21.07 2.71
C ASP A 449 13.10 21.13 4.20
N PRO A 450 13.50 20.11 4.97
CA PRO A 450 13.22 20.08 6.40
C PRO A 450 13.76 21.26 7.21
N ARG A 451 14.67 22.06 6.64
CA ARG A 451 15.28 23.23 7.28
C ARG A 451 14.76 24.56 6.78
N ALA A 452 13.78 24.57 5.88
CA ALA A 452 13.21 25.78 5.27
C ALA A 452 12.76 26.83 6.32
N TYR A 453 12.33 26.38 7.48
CA TYR A 453 11.84 27.23 8.58
C TYR A 453 12.87 27.45 9.71
N ALA A 454 14.13 27.09 9.51
CA ALA A 454 15.17 27.33 10.49
C ALA A 454 15.49 28.84 10.62
N THR A 455 15.75 29.29 11.86
CA THR A 455 16.18 30.63 12.18
C THR A 455 17.41 30.57 13.13
N GLN A 456 17.97 31.69 13.48
CA GLN A 456 19.03 31.72 14.52
C GLN A 456 18.59 31.12 15.87
N ALA A 457 17.31 31.30 16.22
CA ALA A 457 16.75 30.78 17.46
C ALA A 457 16.21 29.34 17.31
N ILE A 458 15.82 28.92 16.11
CA ILE A 458 15.15 27.63 15.84
C ILE A 458 16.04 26.76 14.97
N GLN A 459 16.68 25.78 15.61
CA GLN A 459 17.46 24.77 14.91
C GLN A 459 16.59 23.56 14.58
N LEU A 460 16.35 23.32 13.29
CA LEU A 460 15.60 22.18 12.80
C LEU A 460 16.54 21.02 12.45
N ARG A 461 16.19 19.82 12.93
CA ARG A 461 17.03 18.61 12.83
C ARG A 461 16.41 17.48 12.02
N MET A 462 15.15 17.63 11.59
CA MET A 462 14.51 16.67 10.73
C MET A 462 15.37 16.42 9.49
N PRO A 463 15.71 15.17 9.18
CA PRO A 463 16.52 14.87 8.01
C PRO A 463 15.69 14.92 6.71
N ALA A 464 16.38 15.15 5.59
CA ALA A 464 15.77 15.13 4.27
C ALA A 464 15.58 13.67 3.79
N GLN A 465 14.37 13.36 3.36
CA GLN A 465 14.02 12.09 2.74
C GLN A 465 13.75 12.26 1.24
N ARG A 466 14.19 11.31 0.43
CA ARG A 466 13.84 11.30 -1.00
C ARG A 466 12.40 10.87 -1.18
N MET A 467 11.62 11.70 -1.85
CA MET A 467 10.21 11.44 -2.15
C MET A 467 9.84 12.06 -3.51
N THR A 468 9.02 11.36 -4.26
CA THR A 468 8.33 11.93 -5.42
C THR A 468 7.24 12.91 -4.96
N ASP A 469 6.69 13.69 -5.88
CA ASP A 469 5.59 14.61 -5.57
C ASP A 469 4.35 13.85 -5.11
N ASP A 470 4.04 12.71 -5.75
CA ASP A 470 2.92 11.84 -5.36
C ASP A 470 3.12 11.21 -3.98
N GLU A 471 4.33 10.75 -3.67
CA GLU A 471 4.65 10.22 -2.33
C GLU A 471 4.50 11.29 -1.25
N ARG A 472 4.92 12.52 -1.53
CA ARG A 472 4.79 13.65 -0.61
C ARG A 472 3.33 14.02 -0.38
N GLN A 473 2.54 14.13 -1.46
CA GLN A 473 1.09 14.38 -1.39
C GLN A 473 0.39 13.31 -0.55
N ALA A 474 0.70 12.04 -0.78
CA ALA A 474 0.13 10.93 -0.01
C ALA A 474 0.51 11.01 1.47
N LEU A 475 1.78 11.27 1.78
CA LEU A 475 2.25 11.41 3.17
C LEU A 475 1.59 12.61 3.86
N ILE A 476 1.49 13.78 3.20
CA ILE A 476 0.77 14.95 3.71
C ILE A 476 -0.68 14.58 4.02
N SER A 477 -1.34 13.88 3.09
CA SER A 477 -2.72 13.43 3.29
C SER A 477 -2.87 12.57 4.54
N SER A 478 -1.93 11.65 4.79
CA SER A 478 -1.98 10.79 5.99
C SER A 478 -1.68 11.54 7.29
N VAL A 479 -0.77 12.52 7.27
CA VAL A 479 -0.47 13.35 8.44
C VAL A 479 -1.66 14.25 8.78
N LEU A 480 -2.26 14.91 7.79
CA LEU A 480 -3.46 15.72 8.01
C LEU A 480 -4.65 14.87 8.48
N ALA A 481 -4.73 13.61 8.09
CA ALA A 481 -5.75 12.65 8.51
C ALA A 481 -5.67 12.27 10.02
N LEU A 482 -4.61 12.65 10.71
CA LEU A 482 -4.49 12.48 12.17
C LEU A 482 -5.34 13.50 12.96
N ASP A 483 -5.84 14.56 12.32
CA ASP A 483 -6.83 15.46 12.92
C ASP A 483 -8.21 14.79 12.93
N ARG A 484 -8.49 14.08 14.01
CA ARG A 484 -9.76 13.37 14.23
C ARG A 484 -10.62 14.12 15.23
N PRO A 485 -11.60 14.90 14.78
CA PRO A 485 -12.58 15.51 15.67
C PRO A 485 -13.41 14.43 16.37
N ALA A 486 -13.89 14.72 17.57
CA ALA A 486 -14.85 13.84 18.24
C ALA A 486 -16.20 13.92 17.52
N LEU A 487 -16.49 12.94 16.67
CA LEU A 487 -17.79 12.77 16.04
C LEU A 487 -18.62 11.74 16.79
N SER A 488 -19.95 11.87 16.70
CA SER A 488 -20.85 10.87 17.30
C SER A 488 -20.67 9.50 16.64
N ALA A 489 -20.98 8.43 17.38
CA ALA A 489 -20.89 7.05 16.89
C ALA A 489 -21.73 6.81 15.60
N ARG A 490 -22.73 7.67 15.33
CA ARG A 490 -23.52 7.62 14.10
C ARG A 490 -22.67 7.78 12.85
N TYR A 491 -21.65 8.64 12.90
CA TYR A 491 -20.77 8.92 11.76
C TYR A 491 -19.51 8.06 11.75
N THR A 492 -19.06 7.58 12.91
CA THR A 492 -17.81 6.84 13.00
C THR A 492 -17.96 5.39 12.54
N ARG A 493 -16.98 4.92 11.83
CA ARG A 493 -16.89 3.54 11.32
C ARG A 493 -15.51 2.99 11.67
N PRO A 494 -15.37 2.28 12.80
CA PRO A 494 -14.12 1.59 13.11
C PRO A 494 -13.79 0.57 12.01
N ALA A 495 -12.53 0.32 11.80
CA ALA A 495 -12.11 -0.74 10.89
C ALA A 495 -12.65 -2.08 11.40
N SER A 496 -13.13 -2.90 10.48
CA SER A 496 -13.37 -4.31 10.78
C SER A 496 -12.05 -5.00 11.14
N ASP A 497 -12.13 -6.12 11.86
CA ASP A 497 -10.94 -6.93 12.13
C ASP A 497 -10.21 -7.32 10.85
N GLY A 498 -10.97 -7.62 9.78
CA GLY A 498 -10.41 -7.84 8.45
C GLY A 498 -9.71 -6.62 7.85
N GLY A 499 -10.18 -5.41 8.11
CA GLY A 499 -9.51 -4.17 7.66
C GLY A 499 -8.17 -3.95 8.36
N ARG A 500 -8.12 -4.19 9.67
CA ARG A 500 -6.87 -4.14 10.45
C ARG A 500 -5.89 -5.21 10.01
N ALA A 501 -6.37 -6.43 9.78
CA ALA A 501 -5.56 -7.55 9.31
C ALA A 501 -4.97 -7.29 7.91
N ARG A 502 -5.73 -6.67 7.00
CA ARG A 502 -5.21 -6.25 5.67
C ARG A 502 -4.09 -5.24 5.78
N ARG A 503 -4.21 -4.24 6.64
CA ARG A 503 -3.13 -3.26 6.89
C ARG A 503 -1.87 -3.94 7.43
N GLU A 504 -2.04 -4.83 8.39
CA GLU A 504 -0.93 -5.56 9.01
C GLU A 504 -0.18 -6.45 8.00
N VAL A 505 -0.90 -7.19 7.15
CA VAL A 505 -0.26 -8.04 6.14
C VAL A 505 0.46 -7.21 5.08
N ALA A 506 -0.11 -6.09 4.63
CA ALA A 506 0.54 -5.21 3.67
C ALA A 506 1.88 -4.68 4.21
N TRP A 507 1.90 -4.25 5.47
CA TRP A 507 3.15 -3.84 6.12
C TRP A 507 4.16 -4.98 6.21
N ARG A 508 3.74 -6.21 6.63
CA ARG A 508 4.67 -7.34 6.74
C ARG A 508 5.21 -7.79 5.39
N VAL A 509 4.38 -7.82 4.37
CA VAL A 509 4.78 -8.13 2.99
C VAL A 509 5.85 -7.15 2.51
N ALA A 510 5.70 -5.85 2.78
CA ALA A 510 6.70 -4.84 2.48
C ALA A 510 7.95 -4.97 3.35
N HIS A 511 7.79 -5.22 4.66
CA HIS A 511 8.90 -5.33 5.62
C HIS A 511 9.83 -6.51 5.28
N PHE A 512 9.27 -7.68 5.00
CA PHE A 512 10.03 -8.88 4.65
C PHE A 512 10.33 -9.00 3.15
N ASN A 513 9.95 -7.98 2.36
CA ASN A 513 10.16 -7.92 0.92
C ASN A 513 9.63 -9.16 0.17
N CYS A 514 8.45 -9.64 0.52
CA CYS A 514 7.83 -10.80 -0.14
C CYS A 514 7.65 -10.60 -1.65
N ASN A 515 7.43 -9.33 -2.09
CA ASN A 515 7.30 -8.95 -3.50
C ASN A 515 8.62 -9.02 -4.28
N GLY A 516 9.76 -9.24 -3.64
CA GLY A 516 11.01 -9.56 -4.33
C GLY A 516 10.92 -10.89 -5.10
N CYS A 517 10.19 -11.85 -4.53
CA CYS A 517 10.02 -13.20 -5.08
C CYS A 517 8.58 -13.49 -5.52
N HIS A 518 7.57 -12.92 -4.88
CA HIS A 518 6.16 -13.17 -5.16
C HIS A 518 5.51 -11.99 -5.88
N ARG A 519 4.59 -12.27 -6.81
CA ARG A 519 3.66 -11.27 -7.33
C ARG A 519 2.69 -10.85 -6.23
N VAL A 520 2.49 -9.55 -6.04
CA VAL A 520 1.62 -8.96 -5.02
C VAL A 520 0.91 -7.74 -5.59
N ASP A 521 -0.41 -7.64 -5.38
CA ASP A 521 -1.25 -6.55 -5.88
C ASP A 521 -1.06 -6.32 -7.40
N GLU A 522 -1.09 -7.41 -8.16
CA GLU A 522 -0.89 -7.45 -9.61
C GLU A 522 0.50 -6.97 -10.10
N ARG A 523 1.40 -6.61 -9.19
CA ARG A 523 2.78 -6.22 -9.52
C ARG A 523 3.67 -7.45 -9.59
N ASP A 524 4.35 -7.62 -10.72
CA ASP A 524 5.31 -8.71 -10.90
C ASP A 524 6.47 -8.60 -9.91
N ALA A 525 6.90 -9.75 -9.41
CA ALA A 525 8.08 -9.86 -8.58
C ALA A 525 9.35 -9.43 -9.34
N ARG A 526 10.35 -8.90 -8.61
CA ARG A 526 11.66 -8.65 -9.20
C ARG A 526 12.27 -9.93 -9.81
N LEU A 527 12.13 -11.04 -9.13
CA LEU A 527 12.60 -12.34 -9.60
C LEU A 527 12.03 -12.74 -10.97
N ALA A 528 10.82 -12.30 -11.32
CA ALA A 528 10.20 -12.57 -12.62
C ALA A 528 10.93 -11.95 -13.81
N ARG A 529 11.81 -10.96 -13.57
CA ARG A 529 12.66 -10.35 -14.61
C ARG A 529 13.96 -11.11 -14.84
N LEU A 530 14.32 -11.99 -13.90
CA LEU A 530 15.60 -12.70 -13.87
C LEU A 530 15.45 -14.19 -14.23
N VAL A 531 14.23 -14.73 -14.13
CA VAL A 531 13.91 -16.12 -14.42
C VAL A 531 13.11 -16.17 -15.72
N GLU A 532 13.71 -16.75 -16.76
CA GLU A 532 13.09 -16.86 -18.08
C GLU A 532 11.79 -17.67 -18.07
N ARG A 533 11.75 -18.70 -17.25
CA ARG A 533 10.66 -19.69 -17.21
C ARG A 533 9.69 -19.37 -16.08
N ARG A 534 8.52 -18.84 -16.44
CA ARG A 534 7.53 -18.38 -15.45
C ARG A 534 6.97 -19.47 -14.54
N ASN A 535 6.96 -20.73 -14.95
CA ASN A 535 6.57 -21.87 -14.11
C ASN A 535 7.55 -22.16 -12.96
N PHE A 536 8.76 -21.63 -13.00
CA PHE A 536 9.74 -21.72 -11.90
C PHE A 536 9.54 -20.62 -10.85
N LEU A 537 8.76 -19.61 -11.15
CA LEU A 537 8.51 -18.52 -10.20
C LEU A 537 7.69 -18.99 -8.99
N PRO A 538 7.91 -18.36 -7.83
CA PRO A 538 7.03 -18.50 -6.69
C PRO A 538 5.58 -18.13 -7.03
N PRO A 539 4.57 -18.77 -6.39
CA PRO A 539 3.16 -18.47 -6.66
C PRO A 539 2.82 -17.02 -6.27
N THR A 540 1.82 -16.43 -6.94
CA THR A 540 1.28 -15.14 -6.52
C THR A 540 0.74 -15.19 -5.09
N LEU A 541 0.88 -14.09 -4.36
CA LEU A 541 0.22 -13.88 -3.07
C LEU A 541 -1.19 -13.31 -3.24
N ASP A 542 -1.55 -12.85 -4.45
CA ASP A 542 -2.91 -12.44 -4.76
C ASP A 542 -3.85 -13.63 -4.58
N GLY A 543 -4.89 -13.46 -3.74
CA GLY A 543 -5.85 -14.51 -3.43
C GLY A 543 -5.31 -15.71 -2.62
N VAL A 544 -4.11 -15.65 -2.06
CA VAL A 544 -3.52 -16.77 -1.29
C VAL A 544 -4.41 -17.20 -0.12
N GLY A 545 -5.09 -16.25 0.55
CA GLY A 545 -6.00 -16.55 1.65
C GLY A 545 -7.29 -17.26 1.22
N ALA A 546 -7.78 -17.00 0.00
CA ALA A 546 -8.89 -17.75 -0.58
C ALA A 546 -8.47 -19.15 -1.05
N ARG A 547 -7.18 -19.32 -1.45
CA ARG A 547 -6.63 -20.57 -1.98
C ARG A 547 -6.22 -21.56 -0.90
N LEU A 548 -5.48 -21.08 0.11
CA LEU A 548 -4.86 -21.96 1.11
C LEU A 548 -5.69 -22.06 2.39
N GLN A 549 -5.66 -23.24 3.00
CA GLN A 549 -6.15 -23.41 4.37
C GLN A 549 -5.26 -22.66 5.35
N GLY A 550 -5.88 -21.97 6.31
CA GLY A 550 -5.16 -21.14 7.27
C GLY A 550 -4.11 -21.91 8.08
N GLN A 551 -4.45 -23.14 8.53
CA GLN A 551 -3.53 -23.98 9.28
C GLN A 551 -2.30 -24.38 8.44
N TYR A 552 -2.50 -24.74 7.18
CA TYR A 552 -1.38 -25.05 6.29
C TYR A 552 -0.48 -23.84 6.08
N LEU A 553 -1.08 -22.67 5.79
CA LEU A 553 -0.32 -21.45 5.58
C LEU A 553 0.46 -21.05 6.84
N TYR A 554 -0.15 -21.19 8.03
CA TYR A 554 0.52 -20.94 9.31
C TYR A 554 1.75 -21.81 9.51
N GLN A 555 1.61 -23.14 9.35
CA GLN A 555 2.71 -24.08 9.48
C GLN A 555 3.80 -23.83 8.43
N PHE A 556 3.39 -23.56 7.19
CA PHE A 556 4.30 -23.27 6.09
C PHE A 556 5.12 -21.99 6.31
N LEU A 557 4.53 -20.95 6.93
CA LEU A 557 5.25 -19.72 7.25
C LEU A 557 6.28 -19.94 8.37
N LEU A 558 5.98 -20.79 9.35
CA LEU A 558 6.92 -21.13 10.42
C LEU A 558 8.03 -22.05 9.94
N GLU A 559 7.70 -23.02 9.09
CA GLU A 559 8.63 -24.01 8.55
C GLU A 559 8.31 -24.27 7.06
N PRO A 560 8.89 -23.51 6.14
CA PRO A 560 8.64 -23.69 4.72
C PRO A 560 9.10 -25.07 4.23
N LYS A 561 8.16 -25.86 3.70
CA LYS A 561 8.46 -27.18 3.12
C LYS A 561 8.52 -27.09 1.60
N GLN A 562 9.36 -27.90 1.00
CA GLN A 562 9.51 -27.96 -0.44
C GLN A 562 8.28 -28.60 -1.08
N VAL A 563 7.45 -27.81 -1.75
CA VAL A 563 6.22 -28.26 -2.42
C VAL A 563 6.50 -28.82 -3.82
N ARG A 564 7.57 -28.36 -4.45
CA ARG A 564 8.05 -28.78 -5.77
C ARG A 564 9.53 -29.17 -5.65
N PRO A 565 9.86 -30.43 -5.33
CA PRO A 565 11.22 -30.86 -5.04
C PRO A 565 12.24 -30.62 -6.15
N TRP A 566 11.78 -30.55 -7.40
CA TRP A 566 12.61 -30.31 -8.58
C TRP A 566 13.00 -28.84 -8.77
N LEU A 567 12.38 -27.90 -8.08
CA LEU A 567 12.76 -26.50 -8.18
C LEU A 567 13.90 -26.15 -7.24
N LYS A 568 14.86 -25.39 -7.74
CA LYS A 568 15.98 -24.87 -6.96
C LYS A 568 15.60 -23.66 -6.10
N ILE A 569 14.70 -22.79 -6.62
CA ILE A 569 14.16 -21.65 -5.88
C ILE A 569 13.23 -22.18 -4.79
N ARG A 570 13.52 -21.80 -3.55
CA ARG A 570 12.75 -22.20 -2.36
C ARG A 570 12.33 -20.98 -1.57
N MET A 571 11.20 -21.07 -0.88
CA MET A 571 10.88 -20.08 0.14
C MET A 571 11.85 -20.23 1.31
N PRO A 572 12.62 -19.19 1.65
CA PRO A 572 13.59 -19.28 2.74
C PRO A 572 12.91 -19.18 4.11
N LEU A 573 13.62 -19.59 5.15
CA LEU A 573 13.16 -19.54 6.53
C LEU A 573 13.30 -18.12 7.11
N PHE A 574 12.19 -17.38 7.16
CA PHE A 574 12.16 -16.03 7.75
C PHE A 574 12.24 -16.03 9.28
N GLY A 575 12.00 -17.18 9.92
CA GLY A 575 11.97 -17.28 11.37
C GLY A 575 10.90 -16.41 11.98
N PHE A 576 9.69 -16.44 11.42
CA PHE A 576 8.54 -15.74 11.99
C PHE A 576 8.23 -16.23 13.39
N THR A 577 7.86 -15.33 14.29
CA THR A 577 7.22 -15.72 15.54
C THR A 577 5.78 -16.17 15.28
N GLU A 578 5.22 -16.98 16.19
CA GLU A 578 3.82 -17.41 16.08
C GLU A 578 2.83 -16.24 15.87
N PRO A 579 2.90 -15.12 16.63
CA PRO A 579 2.03 -13.98 16.39
C PRO A 579 2.21 -13.35 14.99
N GLN A 580 3.44 -13.33 14.46
CA GLN A 580 3.70 -12.82 13.12
C GLN A 580 3.07 -13.72 12.04
N ALA A 581 3.22 -15.04 12.18
CA ALA A 581 2.60 -16.00 11.27
C ALA A 581 1.06 -15.94 11.34
N GLN A 582 0.48 -15.85 12.53
CA GLN A 582 -0.96 -15.66 12.72
C GLN A 582 -1.48 -14.38 12.06
N SER A 583 -0.76 -13.27 12.23
CA SER A 583 -1.10 -11.99 11.61
C SER A 583 -1.07 -12.06 10.07
N LEU A 584 -0.06 -12.74 9.50
CA LEU A 584 0.02 -12.96 8.04
C LEU A 584 -1.16 -13.81 7.54
N VAL A 585 -1.50 -14.89 8.23
CA VAL A 585 -2.64 -15.77 7.87
C VAL A 585 -3.96 -14.99 7.91
N ALA A 586 -4.20 -14.25 8.99
CA ALA A 586 -5.41 -13.44 9.15
C ALA A 586 -5.50 -12.34 8.06
N GLY A 587 -4.38 -11.69 7.77
CA GLY A 587 -4.31 -10.65 6.75
C GLY A 587 -4.54 -11.17 5.33
N PHE A 588 -3.93 -12.29 4.97
CA PHE A 588 -4.16 -12.92 3.67
C PHE A 588 -5.60 -13.44 3.52
N ALA A 589 -6.18 -14.01 4.57
CA ALA A 589 -7.58 -14.42 4.54
C ALA A 589 -8.51 -13.22 4.32
N ALA A 590 -8.28 -12.13 5.05
CA ALA A 590 -9.05 -10.89 4.90
C ALA A 590 -8.87 -10.23 3.51
N ALA A 591 -7.67 -10.27 2.94
CA ALA A 591 -7.38 -9.77 1.60
C ALA A 591 -8.04 -10.63 0.52
N GLY A 592 -8.09 -11.94 0.72
CA GLY A 592 -8.73 -12.89 -0.21
C GLY A 592 -10.26 -12.99 -0.07
N GLY A 593 -10.89 -12.18 0.82
CA GLY A 593 -12.33 -12.28 1.08
C GLY A 593 -12.75 -13.62 1.71
N ALA A 594 -11.78 -14.42 2.16
CA ALA A 594 -12.07 -15.65 2.89
C ALA A 594 -12.58 -15.28 4.29
N GLY A 595 -13.57 -16.02 4.75
CA GLY A 595 -14.09 -15.88 6.11
C GLY A 595 -13.01 -16.11 7.19
N ASN A 596 -13.39 -16.56 8.37
CA ASN A 596 -12.45 -16.83 9.46
C ASN A 596 -11.26 -17.70 8.98
N PRO A 597 -10.01 -17.23 9.05
CA PRO A 597 -8.84 -18.00 8.61
C PRO A 597 -8.63 -19.29 9.41
N HIS A 598 -9.19 -19.35 10.60
CA HIS A 598 -9.12 -20.50 11.50
C HIS A 598 -10.31 -21.45 11.37
N THR A 599 -11.17 -21.24 10.36
CA THR A 599 -12.22 -22.22 10.10
C THR A 599 -11.54 -23.51 9.69
N TYR A 600 -11.56 -24.47 10.59
CA TYR A 600 -11.19 -25.85 10.30
C TYR A 600 -12.11 -26.33 9.19
N VAL A 601 -11.55 -26.66 8.03
CA VAL A 601 -12.31 -27.44 7.05
C VAL A 601 -12.53 -28.78 7.72
N ALA A 602 -13.70 -28.93 8.37
CA ALA A 602 -14.09 -30.19 8.96
C ALA A 602 -13.80 -31.28 7.94
N LYS A 603 -13.33 -32.44 8.41
CA LYS A 603 -13.32 -33.64 7.56
C LYS A 603 -14.74 -33.73 6.99
N ALA A 604 -14.93 -33.15 5.80
CA ALA A 604 -16.18 -33.34 5.08
C ALA A 604 -16.38 -34.85 5.01
N SER A 605 -17.52 -35.33 5.42
CA SER A 605 -17.87 -36.73 5.19
C SER A 605 -17.79 -36.89 3.67
N ILE A 606 -16.74 -37.54 3.23
CA ILE A 606 -16.49 -37.74 1.79
C ILE A 606 -17.58 -38.71 1.35
N ASP A 607 -18.49 -38.23 0.52
CA ASP A 607 -19.49 -39.10 -0.11
C ASP A 607 -18.77 -40.13 -0.97
N PRO A 608 -18.91 -41.43 -0.65
CA PRO A 608 -18.21 -42.49 -1.37
C PRO A 608 -18.49 -42.52 -2.89
N ASP A 609 -19.71 -42.17 -3.28
CA ASP A 609 -20.11 -42.22 -4.69
C ASP A 609 -19.48 -41.05 -5.48
N HIS A 610 -19.50 -39.83 -4.88
CA HIS A 610 -18.79 -38.68 -5.45
C HIS A 610 -17.28 -38.94 -5.52
N PHE A 611 -16.70 -39.55 -4.51
CA PHE A 611 -15.27 -39.89 -4.50
C PHE A 611 -14.92 -40.87 -5.62
N GLN A 612 -15.69 -41.97 -5.80
CA GLN A 612 -15.44 -42.94 -6.85
C GLN A 612 -15.68 -42.35 -8.26
N ARG A 613 -16.67 -41.48 -8.43
CA ARG A 613 -16.84 -40.74 -9.69
C ARG A 613 -15.64 -39.79 -9.92
N GLY A 614 -15.16 -39.14 -8.87
CA GLY A 614 -14.00 -38.26 -8.93
C GLY A 614 -12.75 -38.94 -9.43
N ILE A 615 -12.44 -40.16 -8.97
CA ILE A 615 -11.33 -40.98 -9.49
C ILE A 615 -11.47 -41.16 -11.02
N ARG A 616 -12.65 -41.63 -11.46
CA ARG A 616 -12.90 -41.86 -12.90
C ARG A 616 -12.77 -40.57 -13.73
N ARG A 617 -13.28 -39.43 -13.23
CA ARG A 617 -13.17 -38.13 -13.91
C ARG A 617 -11.71 -37.64 -13.97
N PHE A 618 -10.99 -37.79 -12.85
CA PHE A 618 -9.58 -37.42 -12.77
C PHE A 618 -8.72 -38.19 -13.79
N GLN A 619 -8.94 -39.47 -13.94
CA GLN A 619 -8.31 -40.30 -14.96
C GLN A 619 -8.74 -39.93 -16.38
N HIS A 620 -10.06 -39.77 -16.61
CA HIS A 620 -10.64 -39.41 -17.92
C HIS A 620 -10.02 -38.09 -18.46
N TYR A 621 -9.88 -37.06 -17.60
CA TYR A 621 -9.29 -35.79 -17.99
C TYR A 621 -7.76 -35.79 -17.94
N LYS A 622 -7.12 -36.90 -17.66
CA LYS A 622 -5.65 -37.13 -17.70
C LYS A 622 -4.86 -36.17 -16.81
N CYS A 623 -5.41 -35.79 -15.65
CA CYS A 623 -4.80 -34.83 -14.73
C CYS A 623 -3.41 -35.29 -14.24
N VAL A 624 -3.18 -36.61 -14.14
CA VAL A 624 -1.91 -37.23 -13.71
C VAL A 624 -0.74 -36.96 -14.66
N GLN A 625 -1.01 -36.60 -15.93
CA GLN A 625 0.08 -36.32 -16.87
C GLN A 625 0.94 -35.14 -16.48
N CYS A 626 0.36 -34.18 -15.76
CA CYS A 626 1.05 -32.98 -15.30
C CYS A 626 1.18 -32.92 -13.78
N HIS A 627 0.28 -33.57 -13.03
CA HIS A 627 0.23 -33.51 -11.57
C HIS A 627 0.68 -34.83 -10.93
N PRO A 628 1.87 -34.88 -10.31
CA PRO A 628 2.27 -36.08 -9.59
C PRO A 628 1.36 -36.34 -8.39
N THR A 629 1.17 -37.61 -8.08
CA THR A 629 0.32 -38.08 -6.97
C THR A 629 1.11 -38.82 -5.91
N THR A 630 2.43 -38.97 -6.08
CA THR A 630 3.34 -39.59 -5.11
C THR A 630 4.35 -38.59 -4.56
N LEU A 631 4.62 -38.64 -3.26
CA LEU A 631 5.56 -37.71 -2.60
C LEU A 631 7.02 -38.19 -2.66
N ASP A 632 7.26 -39.49 -2.77
CA ASP A 632 8.57 -40.12 -2.58
C ASP A 632 9.29 -40.43 -3.89
N GLN A 633 8.64 -40.31 -5.02
CA GLN A 633 9.27 -40.54 -6.31
C GLN A 633 9.85 -39.22 -6.84
N GLY A 634 11.16 -39.21 -7.01
CA GLY A 634 11.85 -38.21 -7.81
C GLY A 634 11.18 -38.06 -9.18
N LEU A 635 11.69 -37.19 -10.02
CA LEU A 635 11.20 -37.04 -11.39
C LEU A 635 11.06 -38.39 -12.07
N PRO A 636 9.91 -38.73 -12.66
CA PRO A 636 9.77 -39.91 -13.48
C PRO A 636 10.85 -39.91 -14.58
N PRO A 637 11.50 -41.04 -14.88
CA PRO A 637 12.52 -41.09 -15.91
C PRO A 637 11.98 -40.52 -17.25
N GLY A 638 12.74 -39.59 -17.84
CA GLY A 638 12.39 -38.98 -19.13
C GLY A 638 11.35 -37.85 -19.07
N VAL A 639 10.87 -37.43 -17.89
CA VAL A 639 10.00 -36.29 -17.72
C VAL A 639 10.82 -35.03 -17.41
N ASP A 640 10.66 -34.01 -18.20
CA ASP A 640 11.26 -32.70 -17.92
C ASP A 640 10.62 -32.11 -16.65
N PRO A 641 11.44 -31.70 -15.65
CA PRO A 641 10.92 -31.00 -14.47
C PRO A 641 9.96 -29.87 -14.77
N GLU A 642 10.11 -29.27 -15.93
CA GLU A 642 9.29 -28.17 -16.40
C GLU A 642 7.85 -28.55 -16.74
N ASP A 643 7.63 -29.82 -17.05
CA ASP A 643 6.32 -30.34 -17.38
C ASP A 643 5.51 -30.72 -16.16
N LEU A 644 6.14 -30.84 -15.00
CA LEU A 644 5.47 -31.17 -13.76
C LEU A 644 4.86 -29.95 -13.06
N SER A 645 3.64 -30.13 -12.61
CA SER A 645 2.92 -29.20 -11.75
C SER A 645 2.97 -29.67 -10.28
N ILE A 646 2.17 -29.06 -9.43
CA ILE A 646 2.14 -29.34 -7.99
C ILE A 646 1.62 -30.76 -7.74
N ASN A 647 2.23 -31.46 -6.77
CA ASN A 647 1.70 -32.73 -6.26
C ASN A 647 0.34 -32.53 -5.60
N LEU A 648 -0.68 -33.20 -6.15
CA LEU A 648 -2.06 -33.06 -5.72
C LEU A 648 -2.38 -33.84 -4.42
N MET A 649 -1.54 -34.73 -3.95
CA MET A 649 -1.68 -35.34 -2.62
C MET A 649 -1.69 -34.30 -1.49
N LEU A 650 -1.11 -33.14 -1.73
CA LEU A 650 -1.13 -32.02 -0.79
C LEU A 650 -2.49 -31.27 -0.77
N SER A 651 -3.40 -31.53 -1.69
CA SER A 651 -4.64 -30.75 -1.84
C SER A 651 -5.49 -30.76 -0.60
N LYS A 652 -5.68 -31.91 0.02
CA LYS A 652 -6.51 -32.14 1.22
C LYS A 652 -6.13 -31.24 2.39
N THR A 653 -4.83 -31.06 2.64
CA THR A 653 -4.33 -30.28 3.79
C THR A 653 -4.00 -28.85 3.43
N ARG A 654 -3.83 -28.55 2.14
CA ARG A 654 -3.29 -27.31 1.64
C ARG A 654 -4.36 -26.37 1.06
N LEU A 655 -5.26 -26.92 0.23
CA LEU A 655 -6.18 -26.10 -0.55
C LEU A 655 -7.56 -26.04 0.07
N ARG A 656 -8.28 -24.96 -0.20
CA ARG A 656 -9.71 -24.84 0.10
C ARG A 656 -10.54 -25.50 -1.01
N PRO A 657 -11.56 -26.31 -0.68
CA PRO A 657 -12.34 -27.00 -1.70
C PRO A 657 -13.08 -26.04 -2.64
N GLU A 658 -13.57 -24.90 -2.12
CA GLU A 658 -14.23 -23.87 -2.92
C GLU A 658 -13.28 -23.28 -3.97
N TRP A 659 -12.01 -23.07 -3.57
CA TRP A 659 -11.00 -22.59 -4.50
C TRP A 659 -10.65 -23.64 -5.56
N ILE A 660 -10.60 -24.91 -5.21
CA ILE A 660 -10.35 -26.00 -6.19
C ILE A 660 -11.43 -25.97 -7.26
N ALA A 661 -12.69 -25.93 -6.84
CA ALA A 661 -13.84 -25.92 -7.75
C ALA A 661 -13.80 -24.68 -8.69
N ASP A 662 -13.54 -23.52 -8.13
CA ASP A 662 -13.43 -22.26 -8.87
C ASP A 662 -12.25 -22.26 -9.85
N PHE A 663 -11.09 -22.78 -9.41
CA PHE A 663 -9.90 -22.89 -10.25
C PHE A 663 -10.10 -23.87 -11.42
N LEU A 664 -10.74 -25.01 -11.20
CA LEU A 664 -11.07 -25.95 -12.28
C LEU A 664 -12.04 -25.34 -13.30
N ALA A 665 -12.97 -24.50 -12.84
CA ALA A 665 -13.90 -23.83 -13.73
C ALA A 665 -13.23 -22.74 -14.60
N ARG A 666 -12.30 -21.95 -14.03
CA ARG A 666 -11.72 -20.76 -14.72
C ARG A 666 -10.23 -20.56 -14.46
N PRO A 667 -9.38 -21.54 -14.81
CA PRO A 667 -7.96 -21.51 -14.47
C PRO A 667 -7.22 -20.30 -15.05
N LYS A 668 -7.55 -19.86 -16.28
CA LYS A 668 -6.92 -18.71 -16.95
C LYS A 668 -7.24 -17.37 -16.29
N GLN A 669 -8.44 -17.23 -15.70
CA GLN A 669 -8.83 -16.02 -14.97
C GLN A 669 -8.15 -15.94 -13.62
N ILE A 670 -7.99 -17.07 -12.91
CA ILE A 670 -7.43 -17.11 -11.55
C ILE A 670 -5.90 -17.06 -11.55
N ALA A 671 -5.24 -17.84 -12.43
CA ALA A 671 -3.80 -17.93 -12.48
C ALA A 671 -3.15 -17.12 -13.62
N GLY A 672 -3.95 -16.38 -14.38
CA GLY A 672 -3.53 -15.59 -15.54
C GLY A 672 -3.47 -16.39 -16.84
N ALA A 673 -3.49 -15.69 -17.97
CA ALA A 673 -3.51 -16.26 -19.31
C ALA A 673 -2.32 -17.21 -19.58
N GLN A 674 -1.21 -17.01 -18.90
CA GLN A 674 0.04 -17.77 -19.04
C GLN A 674 0.02 -19.12 -18.30
N THR A 675 -1.02 -19.44 -17.51
CA THR A 675 -1.06 -20.73 -16.82
C THR A 675 -1.09 -21.88 -17.79
N ARG A 676 -0.30 -22.93 -17.52
CA ARG A 676 -0.30 -24.19 -18.30
C ARG A 676 -1.55 -25.06 -18.04
N MET A 677 -2.26 -24.80 -16.91
CA MET A 677 -3.52 -25.50 -16.62
C MET A 677 -4.53 -25.26 -17.75
N PRO A 678 -4.98 -26.31 -18.45
CA PRO A 678 -5.91 -26.18 -19.56
C PRO A 678 -7.32 -25.80 -19.08
N THR A 679 -8.09 -25.16 -19.94
CA THR A 679 -9.53 -24.93 -19.73
C THR A 679 -10.29 -26.20 -20.13
N VAL A 680 -10.48 -27.11 -19.18
CA VAL A 680 -11.09 -28.42 -19.44
C VAL A 680 -12.63 -28.32 -19.48
N PHE A 681 -13.21 -27.63 -18.50
CA PHE A 681 -14.68 -27.68 -18.27
C PHE A 681 -15.43 -26.53 -18.92
N TYR A 682 -14.80 -25.37 -19.06
CA TYR A 682 -15.40 -24.18 -19.67
C TYR A 682 -14.40 -23.52 -20.64
N THR A 683 -14.93 -22.78 -21.61
CA THR A 683 -14.13 -21.86 -22.42
C THR A 683 -13.70 -20.67 -21.58
N VAL A 684 -12.84 -19.81 -22.12
CA VAL A 684 -12.43 -18.55 -21.45
C VAL A 684 -13.64 -17.63 -21.25
N ASP A 685 -14.61 -17.69 -22.14
CA ASP A 685 -15.84 -16.89 -22.12
C ASP A 685 -16.95 -17.51 -21.23
N GLY A 686 -16.68 -18.68 -20.62
CA GLY A 686 -17.58 -19.33 -19.67
C GLY A 686 -18.56 -20.33 -20.27
N GLU A 687 -18.47 -20.66 -21.57
CA GLU A 687 -19.32 -21.68 -22.22
C GLU A 687 -18.85 -23.09 -21.82
N PRO A 688 -19.80 -24.02 -21.54
CA PRO A 688 -19.48 -25.40 -21.21
C PRO A 688 -18.76 -26.13 -22.34
N LYS A 689 -17.68 -26.84 -22.03
CA LYS A 689 -16.95 -27.73 -22.97
C LYS A 689 -17.28 -29.20 -22.79
N VAL A 690 -17.93 -29.56 -21.69
CA VAL A 690 -18.35 -30.93 -21.33
C VAL A 690 -19.81 -30.92 -20.94
N GLU A 691 -20.44 -32.08 -20.91
CA GLU A 691 -21.90 -32.20 -20.72
C GLU A 691 -22.34 -31.70 -19.31
N LYS A 692 -21.58 -32.07 -18.25
CA LYS A 692 -21.93 -31.78 -16.87
C LYS A 692 -20.75 -31.16 -16.10
N PRO A 693 -20.31 -29.97 -16.48
CA PRO A 693 -19.08 -29.42 -15.93
C PRO A 693 -19.12 -29.20 -14.41
N LYS A 694 -20.26 -28.81 -13.85
CA LYS A 694 -20.41 -28.58 -12.40
C LYS A 694 -20.30 -29.88 -11.61
N ASP A 695 -20.93 -30.96 -12.10
CA ASP A 695 -20.90 -32.27 -11.45
C ASP A 695 -19.48 -32.87 -11.51
N ASP A 696 -18.83 -32.77 -12.67
CA ASP A 696 -17.48 -33.28 -12.88
C ASP A 696 -16.46 -32.54 -11.97
N ILE A 697 -16.59 -31.22 -11.85
CA ILE A 697 -15.75 -30.40 -10.95
C ILE A 697 -16.00 -30.77 -9.48
N ALA A 698 -17.27 -30.97 -9.07
CA ALA A 698 -17.62 -31.36 -7.70
C ALA A 698 -17.06 -32.76 -7.37
N ASP A 699 -17.18 -33.72 -8.27
CA ASP A 699 -16.65 -35.08 -8.12
C ASP A 699 -15.11 -35.07 -7.98
N ILE A 700 -14.40 -34.32 -8.85
CA ILE A 700 -12.94 -34.20 -8.80
C ILE A 700 -12.51 -33.47 -7.52
N THR A 701 -13.20 -32.41 -7.13
CA THR A 701 -12.92 -31.69 -5.88
C THR A 701 -13.05 -32.61 -4.68
N THR A 702 -14.10 -33.43 -4.62
CA THR A 702 -14.33 -34.43 -3.58
C THR A 702 -13.19 -35.47 -3.55
N TYR A 703 -12.76 -35.94 -4.71
CA TYR A 703 -11.62 -36.85 -4.81
C TYR A 703 -10.32 -36.24 -4.29
N LEU A 704 -9.98 -35.02 -4.71
CA LEU A 704 -8.78 -34.31 -4.27
C LEU A 704 -8.76 -34.04 -2.75
N MET A 705 -9.93 -33.78 -2.18
CA MET A 705 -10.08 -33.57 -0.73
C MET A 705 -10.09 -34.86 0.07
N GLY A 706 -10.40 -35.99 -0.56
CA GLY A 706 -10.41 -37.29 0.06
C GLY A 706 -9.12 -38.11 -0.10
N MET A 707 -8.23 -37.71 -0.99
CA MET A 707 -7.03 -38.46 -1.34
C MET A 707 -6.11 -38.63 -0.13
N THR A 708 -5.88 -39.88 0.28
CA THR A 708 -5.01 -40.25 1.42
C THR A 708 -3.78 -41.01 1.01
N GLU A 709 -3.85 -41.73 -0.11
CA GLU A 709 -2.76 -42.54 -0.67
C GLU A 709 -2.75 -42.35 -2.19
N PRO A 710 -1.58 -42.51 -2.86
CA PRO A 710 -1.54 -42.52 -4.30
C PRO A 710 -2.38 -43.70 -4.78
N PRO A 711 -3.27 -43.51 -5.78
CA PRO A 711 -4.03 -44.63 -6.31
C PRO A 711 -3.08 -45.66 -6.92
N GLU A 712 -3.03 -46.84 -6.37
CA GLU A 712 -2.35 -47.99 -6.99
C GLU A 712 -2.80 -48.28 -8.43
N LEU A 713 -3.98 -47.75 -8.77
CA LEU A 713 -4.64 -47.89 -10.07
C LEU A 713 -4.04 -47.06 -11.21
N THR A 714 -3.19 -46.07 -10.95
CA THR A 714 -2.77 -45.15 -12.01
C THR A 714 -1.78 -45.76 -13.00
N LEU A 715 -0.96 -46.71 -12.58
CA LEU A 715 -0.02 -47.38 -13.48
C LEU A 715 -0.64 -48.53 -14.28
N GLN A 716 -1.55 -49.31 -13.67
CA GLN A 716 -2.22 -50.44 -14.36
C GLN A 716 -3.26 -49.95 -15.40
N ALA A 717 -4.06 -48.94 -15.06
CA ALA A 717 -5.05 -48.40 -15.97
C ALA A 717 -4.41 -47.66 -17.17
N GLU A 718 -3.27 -46.97 -16.99
CA GLU A 718 -2.57 -46.34 -18.11
C GLU A 718 -1.93 -47.35 -19.04
N THR A 719 -1.46 -48.49 -18.52
CA THR A 719 -0.86 -49.56 -19.34
C THR A 719 -1.93 -50.23 -20.19
N GLU A 720 -3.09 -50.56 -19.59
CA GLU A 720 -4.22 -51.15 -20.32
C GLU A 720 -4.86 -50.19 -21.35
N GLU A 721 -4.94 -48.91 -21.06
CA GLU A 721 -5.54 -47.93 -21.98
C GLU A 721 -4.54 -47.58 -23.12
N ARG A 722 -3.24 -47.54 -22.84
CA ARG A 722 -2.20 -47.40 -23.87
C ARG A 722 -2.11 -48.63 -24.78
N GLU A 723 -2.33 -49.84 -24.26
CA GLU A 723 -2.42 -51.02 -25.05
C GLU A 723 -3.70 -51.05 -25.94
N LYS A 724 -4.85 -50.64 -25.39
CA LYS A 724 -6.10 -50.47 -26.16
C LYS A 724 -6.04 -49.37 -27.20
N VAL A 725 -5.33 -48.26 -26.94
CA VAL A 725 -5.10 -47.21 -27.94
C VAL A 725 -4.16 -47.67 -29.02
N LYS A 726 -3.07 -48.37 -28.66
CA LYS A 726 -2.18 -49.01 -29.66
C LYS A 726 -2.86 -50.08 -30.49
N GLU A 727 -3.70 -50.89 -29.87
CA GLU A 727 -4.53 -51.86 -30.62
C GLU A 727 -5.51 -51.18 -31.57
N LYS A 728 -6.15 -50.07 -31.18
CA LYS A 728 -7.00 -49.28 -32.05
C LYS A 728 -6.24 -48.55 -33.16
N GLU A 729 -5.06 -48.00 -32.86
CA GLU A 729 -4.21 -47.35 -33.87
C GLU A 729 -3.65 -48.41 -34.88
N ASN A 730 -3.29 -49.60 -34.42
CA ASN A 730 -2.87 -50.70 -35.28
C ASN A 730 -4.04 -51.33 -36.05
N ALA A 731 -5.26 -51.18 -35.61
CA ALA A 731 -6.49 -51.66 -36.31
C ALA A 731 -7.04 -50.64 -37.33
N ILE A 732 -6.51 -49.44 -37.39
CA ILE A 732 -6.85 -48.44 -38.42
C ILE A 732 -6.02 -48.74 -39.66
N ASP A 733 -6.63 -49.30 -40.65
CA ASP A 733 -6.03 -49.54 -41.98
C ASP A 733 -5.90 -48.19 -42.70
N TRP A 734 -4.66 -47.66 -42.70
CA TRP A 734 -4.32 -46.39 -43.35
C TRP A 734 -4.29 -46.48 -44.89
N SER A 735 -4.59 -47.68 -45.49
CA SER A 735 -4.58 -47.86 -46.94
C SER A 735 -5.82 -47.23 -47.63
N THR A 736 -6.81 -46.73 -46.89
CA THR A 736 -8.09 -46.20 -47.44
C THR A 736 -8.28 -44.69 -47.31
N GLN A 737 -7.27 -43.92 -46.86
CA GLN A 737 -7.34 -42.45 -46.93
C GLN A 737 -6.39 -41.92 -47.98
N GLN A 738 -6.77 -42.06 -49.26
CA GLN A 738 -6.45 -41.14 -50.33
C GLN A 738 -7.61 -40.17 -50.47
N TYR A 739 -7.39 -38.91 -50.10
CA TYR A 739 -7.76 -37.60 -50.62
C TYR A 739 -7.59 -36.54 -49.53
#